data_43cc6d34a2f9905d300b58753d627e5b
#
_entry.id   43cc6d34a2f9905d300b58753d627e5b
#
_cell.length_a   1.000
_cell.length_b   1.000
_cell.length_c   1.000
_cell.angle_alpha   90.00
_cell.angle_beta   90.00
_cell.angle_gamma   90.00
#
_symmetry.space_group_name_H-M   'P 1'
#
loop_
_entity.id
_entity.type
_entity.pdbx_description
1 polymer ?
#
loop_
_entity_poly.entity_id
_entity_poly.type
_entity_poly.pdbx_seq_one_letter_code
_entity_poly.pdbx_strand_id
1 'polypeptide(L)'
;MSAAGVAVRAGRAAPVRGGPGARGRVARPAWGRAVGVGGASGARGRVARPVWGRAVGVGGLGQGRGIWVGGLALGIAGVALGAATGAVAALPRLVERDTGPLARAVVRSGTVSVRLVVRDDPRPSAVRRGGVPLWVVPASVEELTADGVRHATGGRILVLGRDAGWEGLLPGQAVAVGGRLLAPQRRDLTAAVLSTTEAPQRLGEPPWLQRAAGDLREGLRDACAPLPDKPGGLLPGLVVGDTSELDPGVEEAFRQTGMTHLTAVSGANLAIMAGLVLVTLRGVRVSPGWSAALAAVAVAGFVVLARPSPSVVRAAAMCGLGLLALALGRPRAAVPALCVSVVALVLGDPALAAAPGFALSVAATAGLLLLAPVWSAAMQRRHVPVPAADALAVPAAAQAACAPLLAALTGTVSLTAIPANLLAAPAVAPATVLGLLAAVAAPVAEPVAIGMAWLGQWPARWLVVVAERGATVPDGLVPWPDGAFGGWALAALLAGGAFLARWRLPRRLLAVVTAAVVVAVLPIRVVAPGWPPPGWALVACDVGQGDAVVLRAGAGSAVVVDVGPDPAPVDGCLRRLGIHQVPLLVLSHLHLDHIGGLDGALRGRTVGVIALGPYAEPAEGAAAVTRSARRHGVRIVQLTAGRELIAGAVALRVLGPLRVLRGTRSDPNNNSLILRADVASVSVLLPGDAEHDAERALLDAGVPLAVDVLKVPHHGSAWSEHAFLDAAAARVAVIPVGADNEYGHPDPGVLAYLARRGARVLRTDQSGDLAVVAHRDGSLSTAARPP
;
A
#
# COMPACT_ATOMS: atom_id res chain seq x y z
N MET A 1 5.81 27.44 45.23
CA MET A 1 6.89 27.12 46.15
C MET A 1 7.97 26.48 45.35
N SER A 2 8.93 27.25 44.94
CA SER A 2 10.37 27.25 45.17
C SER A 2 11.05 26.07 44.56
N ALA A 3 11.74 26.17 43.46
CA ALA A 3 13.05 26.79 43.17
C ALA A 3 14.19 26.11 43.90
N ALA A 4 15.14 25.55 43.15
CA ALA A 4 16.55 25.62 43.37
C ALA A 4 17.34 25.12 42.16
N GLY A 5 18.01 26.04 41.49
CA GLY A 5 19.04 25.80 40.51
C GLY A 5 20.37 25.67 41.16
N VAL A 6 21.27 24.91 40.54
CA VAL A 6 22.73 24.98 40.85
C VAL A 6 23.47 25.12 39.52
N ALA A 7 24.11 26.28 39.37
CA ALA A 7 25.14 26.53 38.38
C ALA A 7 26.52 26.22 38.98
N VAL A 8 27.39 25.59 38.21
CA VAL A 8 28.84 25.56 38.49
C VAL A 8 29.63 25.96 37.26
N ARG A 9 30.55 26.86 37.57
CA ARG A 9 31.37 27.74 36.72
C ARG A 9 32.46 27.02 35.93
N ALA A 10 32.79 27.64 34.84
CA ALA A 10 33.96 27.50 34.02
C ALA A 10 35.29 27.74 34.75
N GLY A 11 36.34 27.01 34.37
CA GLY A 11 37.75 27.32 34.65
C GLY A 11 38.51 27.35 33.34
N ARG A 12 38.97 28.55 32.98
CA ARG A 12 39.97 28.82 31.92
C ARG A 12 41.35 28.63 32.47
N ALA A 13 42.27 28.06 31.72
CA ALA A 13 43.70 28.43 31.76
C ALA A 13 44.33 28.22 30.37
N ALA A 14 45.01 29.23 29.93
CA ALA A 14 45.74 29.39 28.66
C ALA A 14 47.26 29.30 28.96
N PRO A 15 48.20 29.60 28.04
CA PRO A 15 49.05 28.65 27.32
C PRO A 15 50.55 28.86 27.67
N VAL A 16 51.37 27.88 27.35
CA VAL A 16 52.82 28.09 27.37
C VAL A 16 53.44 27.68 26.03
N ARG A 17 54.15 28.66 25.43
CA ARG A 17 55.00 28.54 24.26
C ARG A 17 56.35 27.90 24.58
N GLY A 18 56.97 27.21 23.62
CA GLY A 18 58.39 26.85 23.63
C GLY A 18 58.71 25.95 22.44
N GLY A 19 59.36 26.48 21.42
CA GLY A 19 60.05 25.74 20.36
C GLY A 19 61.56 25.70 20.67
N PRO A 20 62.46 25.50 19.69
CA PRO A 20 62.53 24.46 18.65
C PRO A 20 63.86 23.65 18.74
N GLY A 21 64.00 22.55 18.04
CA GLY A 21 65.38 22.06 17.79
C GLY A 21 65.52 20.60 17.42
N ALA A 22 66.17 20.43 16.32
CA ALA A 22 67.15 19.42 15.98
C ALA A 22 66.75 18.12 15.27
N ARG A 23 67.23 18.08 14.10
CA ARG A 23 67.52 16.99 13.15
C ARG A 23 68.06 15.71 13.80
N GLY A 24 67.66 14.57 13.30
CA GLY A 24 68.31 13.29 13.52
C GLY A 24 67.97 12.28 12.45
N ARG A 25 68.76 12.15 11.43
CA ARG A 25 68.83 11.02 10.48
C ARG A 25 69.56 9.86 11.17
N VAL A 26 69.03 8.63 11.06
CA VAL A 26 69.80 7.37 11.08
C VAL A 26 68.95 6.28 10.45
N ALA A 27 69.31 5.82 9.28
CA ALA A 27 70.01 4.66 8.80
C ALA A 27 69.28 3.29 8.95
N ARG A 28 69.09 2.73 7.77
CA ARG A 28 68.73 1.30 7.54
C ARG A 28 69.88 0.39 8.06
N PRO A 29 69.58 -0.89 8.33
CA PRO A 29 70.41 -1.91 7.73
C PRO A 29 69.67 -2.96 6.94
N ALA A 30 70.24 -3.33 5.84
CA ALA A 30 70.04 -4.52 5.04
C ALA A 30 70.82 -5.69 5.59
N TRP A 31 70.25 -6.88 5.58
CA TRP A 31 70.87 -8.21 5.55
C TRP A 31 69.78 -9.19 5.07
N GLY A 32 69.88 -10.11 4.21
CA GLY A 32 71.08 -10.74 3.56
C GLY A 32 70.49 -11.95 2.83
N ARG A 33 71.07 -12.28 1.72
CA ARG A 33 70.70 -13.45 0.85
C ARG A 33 71.00 -14.80 1.61
N ALA A 34 70.13 -15.79 1.31
CA ALA A 34 70.63 -17.16 0.99
C ALA A 34 69.49 -18.04 0.47
N VAL A 35 69.65 -18.53 -0.76
CA VAL A 35 69.71 -19.92 -1.25
C VAL A 35 68.41 -20.76 -1.08
N GLY A 36 67.72 -21.00 -2.12
CA GLY A 36 67.01 -21.94 -2.83
C GLY A 36 66.90 -23.40 -2.40
N VAL A 37 65.81 -24.05 -2.72
CA VAL A 37 65.61 -25.34 -3.38
C VAL A 37 64.08 -25.72 -3.31
N GLY A 38 63.49 -26.12 -4.43
CA GLY A 38 62.53 -27.21 -4.50
C GLY A 38 61.06 -26.91 -4.39
N GLY A 39 60.39 -26.85 -5.49
CA GLY A 39 59.11 -27.22 -5.92
C GLY A 39 58.07 -27.81 -4.95
N ALA A 40 56.93 -27.16 -4.96
CA ALA A 40 55.62 -27.83 -4.85
C ALA A 40 54.54 -26.83 -5.27
N SER A 41 53.71 -27.25 -6.20
CA SER A 41 52.52 -26.59 -6.75
C SER A 41 51.56 -26.11 -5.66
N GLY A 42 51.55 -24.84 -5.35
CA GLY A 42 50.57 -24.22 -4.47
C GLY A 42 49.32 -23.80 -5.25
N ALA A 43 48.24 -24.53 -5.11
CA ALA A 43 46.91 -24.14 -5.52
C ALA A 43 46.50 -22.84 -4.78
N ARG A 44 46.57 -21.73 -5.49
CA ARG A 44 45.99 -20.47 -5.01
C ARG A 44 44.46 -20.63 -5.00
N GLY A 45 43.89 -20.68 -3.80
CA GLY A 45 42.46 -20.60 -3.55
C GLY A 45 41.87 -19.40 -4.29
N ARG A 46 41.11 -19.65 -5.33
CA ARG A 46 40.25 -18.64 -5.96
C ARG A 46 39.05 -18.46 -5.03
N VAL A 47 39.02 -17.34 -4.34
CA VAL A 47 37.80 -16.84 -3.73
C VAL A 47 36.74 -16.83 -4.84
N ALA A 48 35.70 -17.58 -4.65
CA ALA A 48 34.57 -17.68 -5.59
C ALA A 48 33.93 -16.28 -5.69
N ARG A 49 34.12 -15.63 -6.83
CA ARG A 49 33.39 -14.43 -7.22
C ARG A 49 31.92 -14.78 -7.34
N PRO A 50 30.99 -13.96 -6.85
CA PRO A 50 29.54 -14.18 -7.02
C PRO A 50 29.21 -14.31 -8.52
N VAL A 51 28.37 -15.27 -8.84
CA VAL A 51 28.06 -15.79 -10.19
C VAL A 51 27.38 -14.78 -11.12
N TRP A 52 27.12 -13.55 -10.66
CA TRP A 52 26.39 -12.52 -11.41
C TRP A 52 27.26 -11.68 -12.36
N GLY A 53 28.57 -11.85 -12.39
CA GLY A 53 29.53 -10.98 -13.09
C GLY A 53 30.04 -11.45 -14.45
N ARG A 54 29.54 -12.55 -15.05
CA ARG A 54 29.97 -13.01 -16.37
C ARG A 54 28.82 -13.45 -17.25
N ALA A 55 28.04 -12.51 -17.75
CA ALA A 55 27.18 -12.74 -18.89
C ALA A 55 27.30 -11.58 -19.88
N VAL A 56 27.53 -11.94 -21.11
CA VAL A 56 27.60 -11.10 -22.31
C VAL A 56 28.99 -10.44 -22.55
N GLY A 57 29.89 -11.24 -23.08
CA GLY A 57 30.95 -10.70 -23.92
C GLY A 57 30.36 -10.20 -25.24
N VAL A 58 30.20 -8.89 -25.38
CA VAL A 58 29.87 -8.25 -26.65
C VAL A 58 31.17 -8.19 -27.46
N GLY A 59 31.41 -9.24 -28.26
CA GLY A 59 32.38 -9.22 -29.30
C GLY A 59 31.86 -8.43 -30.49
N GLY A 60 32.65 -7.46 -30.99
CA GLY A 60 32.54 -6.93 -32.32
C GLY A 60 31.44 -5.92 -32.63
N LEU A 61 31.67 -4.65 -32.29
CA LEU A 61 30.94 -3.52 -32.88
C LEU A 61 31.42 -3.30 -34.34
N GLY A 62 30.94 -4.10 -35.29
CA GLY A 62 31.32 -3.95 -36.70
C GLY A 62 30.28 -4.35 -37.74
N GLN A 63 29.22 -5.04 -37.37
CA GLN A 63 28.19 -5.51 -38.33
C GLN A 63 26.76 -5.44 -37.79
N GLY A 64 26.39 -4.42 -37.05
CA GLY A 64 25.23 -4.42 -36.16
C GLY A 64 23.89 -3.91 -36.68
N ARG A 65 23.75 -3.34 -37.90
CA ARG A 65 22.44 -2.78 -38.29
C ARG A 65 21.40 -3.80 -38.73
N GLY A 66 21.79 -4.94 -39.27
CA GLY A 66 20.86 -6.01 -39.69
C GLY A 66 20.37 -6.91 -38.58
N ILE A 67 21.18 -7.12 -37.56
CA ILE A 67 20.85 -8.01 -36.40
C ILE A 67 19.81 -7.38 -35.48
N TRP A 68 19.83 -6.04 -35.33
CA TRP A 68 18.86 -5.34 -34.49
C TRP A 68 17.44 -5.32 -35.05
N VAL A 69 17.29 -5.17 -36.38
CA VAL A 69 15.96 -5.19 -37.02
C VAL A 69 15.37 -6.59 -37.00
N GLY A 70 16.18 -7.63 -37.24
CA GLY A 70 15.76 -9.02 -37.14
C GLY A 70 15.38 -9.43 -35.69
N GLY A 71 16.15 -8.97 -34.71
CA GLY A 71 15.85 -9.22 -33.28
C GLY A 71 14.57 -8.53 -32.80
N LEU A 72 14.32 -7.31 -33.25
CA LEU A 72 13.09 -6.58 -32.94
C LEU A 72 11.86 -7.23 -33.60
N ALA A 73 11.97 -7.63 -34.87
CA ALA A 73 10.91 -8.31 -35.60
C ALA A 73 10.55 -9.68 -34.96
N LEU A 74 11.57 -10.45 -34.58
CA LEU A 74 11.39 -11.72 -33.86
C LEU A 74 10.76 -11.49 -32.46
N GLY A 75 11.16 -10.43 -31.77
CA GLY A 75 10.56 -10.02 -30.49
C GLY A 75 9.08 -9.66 -30.65
N ILE A 76 8.73 -8.83 -31.62
CA ILE A 76 7.33 -8.45 -31.91
C ILE A 76 6.51 -9.67 -32.35
N ALA A 77 7.05 -10.53 -33.22
CA ALA A 77 6.38 -11.77 -33.63
C ALA A 77 6.16 -12.72 -32.46
N GLY A 78 7.12 -12.83 -31.54
CA GLY A 78 7.00 -13.63 -30.32
C GLY A 78 5.93 -13.09 -29.36
N VAL A 79 5.87 -11.77 -29.18
CA VAL A 79 4.81 -11.12 -28.37
C VAL A 79 3.44 -11.31 -29.02
N ALA A 80 3.31 -11.12 -30.35
CA ALA A 80 2.06 -11.32 -31.06
C ALA A 80 1.57 -12.77 -31.01
N LEU A 81 2.48 -13.74 -31.17
CA LEU A 81 2.18 -15.16 -31.06
C LEU A 81 1.76 -15.53 -29.62
N GLY A 82 2.47 -15.01 -28.61
CA GLY A 82 2.13 -15.21 -27.20
C GLY A 82 0.76 -14.63 -26.85
N ALA A 83 0.46 -13.42 -27.34
CA ALA A 83 -0.86 -12.80 -27.16
C ALA A 83 -1.99 -13.57 -27.86
N ALA A 84 -1.77 -14.01 -29.10
CA ALA A 84 -2.72 -14.85 -29.83
C ALA A 84 -2.98 -16.19 -29.15
N THR A 85 -1.93 -16.85 -28.68
CA THR A 85 -2.02 -18.14 -27.98
C THR A 85 -2.73 -17.98 -26.62
N GLY A 86 -2.43 -16.91 -25.90
CA GLY A 86 -3.11 -16.57 -24.64
C GLY A 86 -4.60 -16.26 -24.86
N ALA A 87 -4.95 -15.54 -25.92
CA ALA A 87 -6.34 -15.25 -26.27
C ALA A 87 -7.12 -16.54 -26.63
N VAL A 88 -6.53 -17.41 -27.44
CA VAL A 88 -7.14 -18.72 -27.78
C VAL A 88 -7.32 -19.59 -26.54
N ALA A 89 -6.35 -19.64 -25.63
CA ALA A 89 -6.46 -20.40 -24.40
C ALA A 89 -7.48 -19.82 -23.41
N ALA A 90 -7.76 -18.51 -23.47
CA ALA A 90 -8.76 -17.85 -22.65
C ALA A 90 -10.20 -18.02 -23.13
N LEU A 91 -10.41 -18.21 -24.44
CA LEU A 91 -11.75 -18.28 -25.05
C LEU A 91 -12.70 -19.29 -24.39
N PRO A 92 -12.32 -20.56 -24.16
CA PRO A 92 -13.24 -21.53 -23.54
C PRO A 92 -13.69 -21.09 -22.15
N ARG A 93 -12.77 -20.50 -21.35
CA ARG A 93 -13.05 -20.02 -19.99
C ARG A 93 -13.90 -18.76 -19.96
N LEU A 94 -13.75 -17.89 -20.97
CA LEU A 94 -14.61 -16.72 -21.14
C LEU A 94 -16.02 -17.13 -21.54
N VAL A 95 -16.14 -18.09 -22.46
CA VAL A 95 -17.44 -18.64 -22.87
C VAL A 95 -18.12 -19.30 -21.66
N GLU A 96 -17.42 -20.13 -20.90
CA GLU A 96 -17.96 -20.74 -19.68
C GLU A 96 -18.36 -19.71 -18.63
N ARG A 97 -17.55 -18.65 -18.43
CA ARG A 97 -17.87 -17.54 -17.54
C ARG A 97 -19.17 -16.82 -17.94
N ASP A 98 -19.34 -16.53 -19.23
CA ASP A 98 -20.42 -15.67 -19.72
C ASP A 98 -21.71 -16.45 -20.04
N THR A 99 -21.62 -17.73 -20.36
CA THR A 99 -22.76 -18.58 -20.79
C THR A 99 -23.00 -19.82 -19.94
N GLY A 100 -22.08 -20.11 -19.01
CA GLY A 100 -22.11 -21.30 -18.17
C GLY A 100 -23.25 -21.31 -17.15
N PRO A 101 -23.40 -22.41 -16.37
CA PRO A 101 -24.42 -22.52 -15.35
C PRO A 101 -24.37 -21.41 -14.30
N LEU A 102 -23.15 -20.98 -13.89
CA LEU A 102 -22.96 -19.90 -12.94
C LEU A 102 -23.52 -18.56 -13.47
N ALA A 103 -23.24 -18.19 -14.72
CA ALA A 103 -23.76 -16.96 -15.31
C ALA A 103 -25.29 -16.96 -15.36
N ARG A 104 -25.87 -18.09 -15.71
CA ARG A 104 -27.35 -18.23 -15.75
C ARG A 104 -27.97 -18.14 -14.35
N ALA A 105 -27.29 -18.69 -13.33
CA ALA A 105 -27.75 -18.60 -11.95
C ALA A 105 -27.64 -17.16 -11.41
N VAL A 106 -26.61 -16.40 -11.79
CA VAL A 106 -26.48 -14.98 -11.44
C VAL A 106 -27.65 -14.16 -11.97
N VAL A 107 -28.07 -14.38 -13.23
CA VAL A 107 -29.21 -13.66 -13.83
C VAL A 107 -30.52 -13.98 -13.13
N ARG A 108 -30.72 -15.20 -12.64
CA ARG A 108 -31.93 -15.62 -11.94
C ARG A 108 -32.05 -15.10 -10.51
N SER A 109 -30.94 -14.56 -9.94
CA SER A 109 -30.90 -13.91 -8.62
C SER A 109 -31.46 -14.76 -7.45
N GLY A 110 -31.51 -16.07 -7.57
CA GLY A 110 -32.01 -17.01 -6.56
C GLY A 110 -30.94 -17.37 -5.52
N THR A 111 -31.39 -17.99 -4.43
CA THR A 111 -30.49 -18.66 -3.49
C THR A 111 -30.02 -19.97 -4.09
N VAL A 112 -28.73 -20.22 -4.06
CA VAL A 112 -28.10 -21.43 -4.57
C VAL A 112 -27.30 -22.13 -3.49
N SER A 113 -27.13 -23.45 -3.63
CA SER A 113 -26.14 -24.20 -2.83
C SER A 113 -24.97 -24.54 -3.73
N VAL A 114 -23.76 -24.27 -3.26
CA VAL A 114 -22.53 -24.53 -4.03
C VAL A 114 -21.57 -25.39 -3.24
N ARG A 115 -20.98 -26.35 -3.95
CA ARG A 115 -19.78 -27.06 -3.50
C ARG A 115 -18.58 -26.41 -4.16
N LEU A 116 -17.63 -25.96 -3.34
CA LEU A 116 -16.48 -25.22 -3.80
C LEU A 116 -15.19 -25.69 -3.12
N VAL A 117 -14.08 -25.47 -3.78
CA VAL A 117 -12.73 -25.71 -3.23
C VAL A 117 -12.05 -24.36 -3.05
N VAL A 118 -11.59 -24.11 -1.83
CA VAL A 118 -10.83 -22.90 -1.46
C VAL A 118 -9.53 -22.84 -2.26
N ARG A 119 -9.19 -21.70 -2.85
CA ARG A 119 -7.98 -21.54 -3.68
C ARG A 119 -6.87 -20.77 -3.00
N ASP A 120 -7.21 -19.86 -2.10
CA ASP A 120 -6.28 -19.00 -1.36
C ASP A 120 -6.80 -18.81 0.05
N ASP A 121 -5.94 -18.34 0.97
CA ASP A 121 -6.31 -18.10 2.35
C ASP A 121 -7.44 -17.06 2.43
N PRO A 122 -8.45 -17.26 3.30
CA PRO A 122 -9.46 -16.27 3.59
C PRO A 122 -8.84 -14.97 4.12
N ARG A 123 -9.29 -13.82 3.62
CA ARG A 123 -8.79 -12.52 4.05
C ARG A 123 -9.92 -11.68 4.63
N PRO A 124 -9.73 -11.06 5.82
CA PRO A 124 -10.71 -10.13 6.32
C PRO A 124 -10.73 -8.89 5.42
N SER A 125 -11.93 -8.46 5.02
CA SER A 125 -12.11 -7.19 4.32
C SER A 125 -11.99 -6.03 5.30
N ALA A 126 -11.45 -4.89 4.84
CA ALA A 126 -11.48 -3.64 5.59
C ALA A 126 -12.92 -3.15 5.83
N VAL A 127 -13.85 -3.53 4.96
CA VAL A 127 -15.28 -3.20 5.09
C VAL A 127 -15.93 -4.12 6.12
N ARG A 128 -16.27 -3.56 7.28
CA ARG A 128 -17.06 -4.24 8.31
C ARG A 128 -18.48 -3.71 8.25
N ARG A 129 -19.44 -4.53 7.83
CA ARG A 129 -20.87 -4.21 7.98
C ARG A 129 -21.40 -4.92 9.22
N GLY A 130 -21.85 -4.17 10.21
CA GLY A 130 -22.46 -4.72 11.42
C GLY A 130 -21.47 -5.39 12.38
N GLY A 131 -20.20 -4.94 12.46
CA GLY A 131 -19.19 -5.44 13.41
C GLY A 131 -18.60 -6.81 13.08
N VAL A 132 -19.24 -7.60 12.24
CA VAL A 132 -18.74 -8.91 11.81
C VAL A 132 -17.75 -8.74 10.66
N PRO A 133 -16.56 -9.33 10.72
CA PRO A 133 -15.61 -9.27 9.61
C PRO A 133 -16.21 -9.92 8.37
N LEU A 134 -16.12 -9.24 7.24
CA LEU A 134 -16.45 -9.81 5.94
C LEU A 134 -15.21 -10.56 5.44
N TRP A 135 -15.33 -11.87 5.27
CA TRP A 135 -14.27 -12.71 4.74
C TRP A 135 -14.35 -12.77 3.22
N VAL A 136 -13.24 -12.47 2.57
CA VAL A 136 -13.08 -12.58 1.11
C VAL A 136 -12.29 -13.85 0.82
N VAL A 137 -12.96 -14.85 0.20
CA VAL A 137 -12.39 -16.16 -0.04
C VAL A 137 -12.40 -16.49 -1.53
N PRO A 138 -11.24 -16.51 -2.20
CA PRO A 138 -11.14 -17.00 -3.57
C PRO A 138 -11.38 -18.51 -3.61
N ALA A 139 -12.32 -18.97 -4.46
CA ALA A 139 -12.67 -20.38 -4.57
C ALA A 139 -12.95 -20.79 -6.02
N SER A 140 -12.98 -22.10 -6.25
CA SER A 140 -13.43 -22.73 -7.50
C SER A 140 -14.69 -23.54 -7.22
N VAL A 141 -15.70 -23.42 -8.05
CA VAL A 141 -16.93 -24.21 -7.94
C VAL A 141 -16.68 -25.59 -8.56
N GLU A 142 -17.13 -26.63 -7.91
CA GLU A 142 -17.19 -28.01 -8.42
C GLU A 142 -18.62 -28.40 -8.79
N GLU A 143 -19.58 -27.96 -7.97
CA GLU A 143 -20.98 -28.31 -8.14
C GLU A 143 -21.85 -27.10 -7.74
N LEU A 144 -22.86 -26.82 -8.54
CA LEU A 144 -23.86 -25.80 -8.32
C LEU A 144 -25.24 -26.46 -8.27
N THR A 145 -25.98 -26.26 -7.20
CA THR A 145 -27.39 -26.66 -7.09
C THR A 145 -28.25 -25.39 -7.14
N ALA A 146 -29.01 -25.23 -8.21
CA ALA A 146 -29.95 -24.14 -8.41
C ALA A 146 -31.29 -24.73 -8.82
N ASP A 147 -32.40 -24.23 -8.26
CA ASP A 147 -33.76 -24.71 -8.53
C ASP A 147 -33.92 -26.24 -8.35
N GLY A 148 -33.18 -26.82 -7.41
CA GLY A 148 -33.19 -28.27 -7.16
C GLY A 148 -32.41 -29.12 -8.17
N VAL A 149 -31.84 -28.51 -9.20
CA VAL A 149 -31.03 -29.18 -10.24
C VAL A 149 -29.54 -29.02 -9.93
N ARG A 150 -28.83 -30.15 -9.95
CA ARG A 150 -27.37 -30.17 -9.76
C ARG A 150 -26.66 -30.03 -11.10
N HIS A 151 -25.72 -29.12 -11.15
CA HIS A 151 -24.84 -28.88 -12.30
C HIS A 151 -23.39 -29.05 -11.86
N ALA A 152 -22.71 -30.04 -12.43
CA ALA A 152 -21.26 -30.09 -12.36
C ALA A 152 -20.73 -28.92 -13.24
N THR A 153 -20.07 -27.96 -12.64
CA THR A 153 -19.58 -26.76 -13.34
C THR A 153 -18.26 -26.32 -12.77
N GLY A 154 -17.34 -25.92 -13.63
CA GLY A 154 -16.12 -25.25 -13.23
C GLY A 154 -16.32 -23.73 -13.20
N GLY A 155 -15.45 -23.04 -12.54
CA GLY A 155 -15.43 -21.57 -12.57
C GLY A 155 -14.83 -21.00 -11.30
N ARG A 156 -14.22 -19.81 -11.43
CA ARG A 156 -13.70 -19.07 -10.28
C ARG A 156 -14.80 -18.20 -9.72
N ILE A 157 -14.96 -18.26 -8.41
CA ILE A 157 -15.86 -17.38 -7.69
C ILE A 157 -15.12 -16.69 -6.54
N LEU A 158 -15.63 -15.54 -6.14
CA LEU A 158 -15.23 -14.85 -4.93
C LEU A 158 -16.34 -15.02 -3.90
N VAL A 159 -16.03 -15.58 -2.75
CA VAL A 159 -17.01 -15.72 -1.66
C VAL A 159 -16.86 -14.56 -0.70
N LEU A 160 -17.97 -13.91 -0.39
CA LEU A 160 -18.11 -12.88 0.62
C LEU A 160 -18.89 -13.47 1.80
N GLY A 161 -18.17 -14.08 2.73
CA GLY A 161 -18.74 -14.75 3.89
C GLY A 161 -18.74 -13.88 5.14
N ARG A 162 -19.81 -13.90 5.93
CA ARG A 162 -19.95 -13.11 7.16
C ARG A 162 -19.87 -13.94 8.44
N ASP A 163 -19.56 -15.21 8.34
CA ASP A 163 -19.43 -16.10 9.48
C ASP A 163 -17.95 -16.32 9.83
N ALA A 164 -17.66 -16.47 11.12
CA ALA A 164 -16.30 -16.75 11.59
C ALA A 164 -15.76 -18.11 11.12
N GLY A 165 -16.62 -19.05 10.74
CA GLY A 165 -16.22 -20.36 10.20
C GLY A 165 -15.43 -20.29 8.89
N TRP A 166 -15.40 -19.13 8.23
CA TRP A 166 -14.57 -18.88 7.06
C TRP A 166 -13.09 -18.65 7.42
N GLU A 167 -12.84 -18.20 8.64
CA GLU A 167 -11.49 -18.11 9.18
C GLU A 167 -10.87 -19.51 9.30
N GLY A 168 -9.60 -19.64 9.05
CA GLY A 168 -8.87 -20.90 9.19
C GLY A 168 -9.14 -21.95 8.11
N LEU A 169 -9.92 -21.66 7.05
CA LEU A 169 -9.98 -22.53 5.88
C LEU A 169 -8.66 -22.46 5.12
N LEU A 170 -8.22 -23.62 4.65
CA LEU A 170 -6.96 -23.73 3.91
C LEU A 170 -7.22 -24.01 2.42
N PRO A 171 -6.30 -23.60 1.53
CA PRO A 171 -6.38 -23.93 0.11
C PRO A 171 -6.46 -25.43 -0.14
N GLY A 172 -7.30 -25.81 -1.11
CA GLY A 172 -7.60 -27.20 -1.42
C GLY A 172 -8.67 -27.83 -0.54
N GLN A 173 -9.20 -27.13 0.46
CA GLN A 173 -10.29 -27.61 1.28
C GLN A 173 -11.64 -27.47 0.55
N ALA A 174 -12.39 -28.57 0.48
CA ALA A 174 -13.73 -28.58 -0.07
C ALA A 174 -14.76 -28.15 1.00
N VAL A 175 -15.67 -27.26 0.62
CA VAL A 175 -16.74 -26.77 1.48
C VAL A 175 -18.05 -26.68 0.71
N ALA A 176 -19.18 -26.85 1.39
CA ALA A 176 -20.51 -26.58 0.86
C ALA A 176 -21.11 -25.37 1.59
N VAL A 177 -21.82 -24.51 0.86
CA VAL A 177 -22.45 -23.33 1.43
C VAL A 177 -23.63 -22.89 0.57
N GLY A 178 -24.66 -22.36 1.21
CA GLY A 178 -25.78 -21.66 0.59
C GLY A 178 -25.51 -20.16 0.49
N GLY A 179 -26.07 -19.53 -0.53
CA GLY A 179 -25.92 -18.10 -0.66
C GLY A 179 -26.52 -17.54 -1.96
N ARG A 180 -26.36 -16.23 -2.16
CA ARG A 180 -26.83 -15.53 -3.34
C ARG A 180 -25.67 -15.23 -4.28
N LEU A 181 -25.80 -15.57 -5.56
CA LEU A 181 -24.84 -15.21 -6.58
C LEU A 181 -25.10 -13.76 -7.06
N LEU A 182 -24.00 -13.02 -7.17
CA LEU A 182 -23.96 -11.65 -7.67
C LEU A 182 -23.05 -11.59 -8.91
N ALA A 183 -23.33 -10.62 -9.79
CA ALA A 183 -22.44 -10.37 -10.92
C ALA A 183 -21.06 -9.88 -10.44
N PRO A 184 -19.96 -10.34 -11.05
CA PRO A 184 -18.64 -9.88 -10.72
C PRO A 184 -18.45 -8.42 -11.18
N GLN A 185 -17.92 -7.57 -10.30
CA GLN A 185 -17.60 -6.17 -10.64
C GLN A 185 -16.30 -6.06 -11.46
N ARG A 186 -15.39 -7.03 -11.32
CA ARG A 186 -14.12 -7.06 -12.03
C ARG A 186 -14.23 -7.75 -13.38
N ARG A 187 -13.56 -7.21 -14.38
CA ARG A 187 -13.46 -7.81 -15.74
C ARG A 187 -12.33 -8.86 -15.82
N ASP A 188 -12.28 -9.77 -14.84
CA ASP A 188 -11.38 -10.90 -14.84
C ASP A 188 -12.13 -12.22 -15.16
N LEU A 189 -11.49 -13.36 -14.94
CA LEU A 189 -12.11 -14.67 -15.13
C LEU A 189 -12.98 -15.16 -13.95
N THR A 190 -13.33 -14.27 -13.01
CA THR A 190 -14.30 -14.55 -11.96
C THR A 190 -15.70 -14.64 -12.57
N ALA A 191 -16.35 -15.78 -12.43
CA ALA A 191 -17.66 -16.02 -13.01
C ALA A 191 -18.80 -15.42 -12.18
N ALA A 192 -18.66 -15.38 -10.86
CA ALA A 192 -19.65 -14.85 -9.94
C ALA A 192 -19.04 -14.45 -8.60
N VAL A 193 -19.77 -13.66 -7.83
CA VAL A 193 -19.50 -13.40 -6.42
C VAL A 193 -20.61 -14.06 -5.59
N LEU A 194 -20.26 -14.93 -4.64
CA LEU A 194 -21.19 -15.55 -3.72
C LEU A 194 -21.26 -14.76 -2.42
N SER A 195 -22.38 -14.17 -2.13
CA SER A 195 -22.63 -13.50 -0.85
C SER A 195 -23.40 -14.45 0.10
N THR A 196 -22.85 -14.70 1.27
CA THR A 196 -23.43 -15.61 2.25
C THR A 196 -23.25 -15.11 3.68
N THR A 197 -24.26 -15.43 4.51
CA THR A 197 -24.20 -15.26 5.97
C THR A 197 -24.04 -16.60 6.69
N GLU A 198 -24.03 -17.70 5.93
CA GLU A 198 -23.95 -19.04 6.49
C GLU A 198 -22.49 -19.44 6.76
N ALA A 199 -22.31 -20.26 7.80
CA ALA A 199 -21.05 -20.93 8.05
C ALA A 199 -20.75 -21.96 6.94
N PRO A 200 -19.50 -22.07 6.46
CA PRO A 200 -19.15 -23.08 5.48
C PRO A 200 -19.20 -24.50 6.08
N GLN A 201 -19.92 -25.39 5.44
CA GLN A 201 -19.86 -26.83 5.77
C GLN A 201 -18.58 -27.43 5.22
N ARG A 202 -17.67 -27.83 6.08
CA ARG A 202 -16.43 -28.52 5.66
C ARG A 202 -16.73 -29.92 5.17
N LEU A 203 -16.38 -30.24 3.92
CA LEU A 203 -16.62 -31.55 3.28
C LEU A 203 -15.43 -32.51 3.38
N GLY A 204 -14.39 -32.10 4.08
CA GLY A 204 -13.19 -32.91 4.29
C GLY A 204 -12.04 -32.09 4.87
N GLU A 205 -10.95 -32.76 5.13
CA GLU A 205 -9.72 -32.11 5.58
C GLU A 205 -8.95 -31.51 4.40
N PRO A 206 -8.21 -30.42 4.62
CA PRO A 206 -7.34 -29.87 3.60
C PRO A 206 -6.19 -30.86 3.28
N PRO A 207 -5.59 -30.77 2.10
CA PRO A 207 -4.42 -31.57 1.75
C PRO A 207 -3.31 -31.44 2.79
N TRP A 208 -2.62 -32.53 3.09
CA TRP A 208 -1.58 -32.57 4.14
C TRP A 208 -0.46 -31.53 3.92
N LEU A 209 -0.07 -31.28 2.65
CA LEU A 209 0.90 -30.22 2.32
C LEU A 209 0.41 -28.83 2.73
N GLN A 210 -0.89 -28.57 2.56
CA GLN A 210 -1.47 -27.27 2.92
C GLN A 210 -1.61 -27.11 4.43
N ARG A 211 -1.87 -28.22 5.15
CA ARG A 211 -1.85 -28.24 6.61
C ARG A 211 -0.44 -27.93 7.13
N ALA A 212 0.57 -28.66 6.66
CA ALA A 212 1.94 -28.44 7.06
C ALA A 212 2.43 -27.00 6.75
N ALA A 213 2.01 -26.45 5.60
CA ALA A 213 2.29 -25.05 5.28
C ALA A 213 1.52 -24.07 6.20
N GLY A 214 0.29 -24.41 6.56
CA GLY A 214 -0.51 -23.66 7.55
C GLY A 214 0.19 -23.60 8.90
N ASP A 215 0.61 -24.75 9.42
CA ASP A 215 1.31 -24.87 10.71
C ASP A 215 2.61 -24.05 10.74
N LEU A 216 3.39 -24.07 9.62
CA LEU A 216 4.61 -23.25 9.50
C LEU A 216 4.33 -21.75 9.47
N ARG A 217 3.22 -21.32 8.83
CA ARG A 217 2.79 -19.92 8.76
C ARG A 217 2.30 -19.43 10.13
N GLU A 218 1.49 -20.26 10.81
CA GLU A 218 1.01 -19.98 12.16
C GLU A 218 2.18 -19.89 13.13
N GLY A 219 3.07 -20.87 13.15
CA GLY A 219 4.26 -20.84 13.98
C GLY A 219 5.17 -19.64 13.72
N LEU A 220 5.25 -19.13 12.48
CA LEU A 220 5.96 -17.88 12.19
C LEU A 220 5.24 -16.67 12.79
N ARG A 221 3.90 -16.59 12.73
CA ARG A 221 3.13 -15.52 13.37
C ARG A 221 3.33 -15.53 14.88
N ASP A 222 3.21 -16.71 15.49
CA ASP A 222 3.41 -16.88 16.93
C ASP A 222 4.83 -16.47 17.38
N ALA A 223 5.84 -16.83 16.58
CA ALA A 223 7.22 -16.42 16.84
C ALA A 223 7.42 -14.89 16.67
N CYS A 224 6.59 -14.23 15.87
CA CYS A 224 6.63 -12.78 15.69
C CYS A 224 5.73 -12.01 16.67
N ALA A 225 4.77 -12.65 17.33
CA ALA A 225 3.82 -12.02 18.25
C ALA A 225 4.49 -11.24 19.43
N PRO A 226 5.64 -11.66 19.99
CA PRO A 226 6.33 -10.90 21.02
C PRO A 226 7.07 -9.66 20.50
N LEU A 227 7.15 -9.47 19.19
CA LEU A 227 7.86 -8.35 18.56
C LEU A 227 7.00 -7.06 18.58
N PRO A 228 7.62 -5.87 18.42
CA PRO A 228 6.86 -4.65 18.19
C PRO A 228 5.94 -4.77 16.96
N ASP A 229 4.73 -4.22 17.04
CA ASP A 229 3.64 -4.40 16.07
C ASP A 229 4.07 -4.24 14.60
N LYS A 230 4.78 -3.17 14.27
CA LYS A 230 5.16 -2.87 12.88
C LYS A 230 6.16 -3.87 12.27
N PRO A 231 7.33 -4.14 12.88
CA PRO A 231 8.23 -5.16 12.33
C PRO A 231 7.70 -6.58 12.52
N GLY A 232 6.91 -6.86 13.59
CA GLY A 232 6.27 -8.15 13.84
C GLY A 232 5.26 -8.51 12.77
N GLY A 233 4.38 -7.58 12.41
CA GLY A 233 3.41 -7.78 11.31
C GLY A 233 4.04 -7.78 9.92
N LEU A 234 5.18 -7.07 9.74
CA LEU A 234 5.85 -7.03 8.43
C LEU A 234 6.62 -8.32 8.12
N LEU A 235 7.26 -8.94 9.11
CA LEU A 235 8.14 -10.09 8.88
C LEU A 235 7.44 -11.30 8.24
N PRO A 236 6.24 -11.74 8.68
CA PRO A 236 5.48 -12.78 7.99
C PRO A 236 5.12 -12.40 6.54
N GLY A 237 4.79 -11.13 6.29
CA GLY A 237 4.52 -10.61 4.94
C GLY A 237 5.72 -10.78 4.01
N LEU A 238 6.92 -10.40 4.47
CA LEU A 238 8.17 -10.53 3.71
C LEU A 238 8.55 -11.98 3.40
N VAL A 239 8.29 -12.90 4.32
CA VAL A 239 8.76 -14.28 4.24
C VAL A 239 7.78 -15.18 3.49
N VAL A 240 6.52 -15.21 3.93
CA VAL A 240 5.49 -16.14 3.44
C VAL A 240 4.31 -15.44 2.78
N GLY A 241 4.34 -14.11 2.66
CA GLY A 241 3.27 -13.32 2.06
C GLY A 241 2.03 -13.18 2.94
N ASP A 242 2.18 -13.37 4.24
CA ASP A 242 1.09 -13.20 5.19
C ASP A 242 1.06 -11.75 5.71
N THR A 243 0.11 -10.99 5.21
CA THR A 243 -0.08 -9.58 5.57
C THR A 243 -1.25 -9.36 6.52
N SER A 244 -1.78 -10.42 7.14
CA SER A 244 -2.96 -10.35 8.02
C SER A 244 -2.76 -9.40 9.22
N GLU A 245 -1.54 -9.33 9.74
CA GLU A 245 -1.18 -8.48 10.89
C GLU A 245 -0.36 -7.25 10.51
N LEU A 246 -0.25 -6.95 9.21
CA LEU A 246 0.49 -5.78 8.74
C LEU A 246 -0.21 -4.48 9.16
N ASP A 247 0.50 -3.58 9.82
CA ASP A 247 -0.03 -2.26 10.18
C ASP A 247 -0.45 -1.48 8.92
N PRO A 248 -1.72 -1.00 8.85
CA PRO A 248 -2.22 -0.29 7.66
C PRO A 248 -1.40 0.96 7.30
N GLY A 249 -0.81 1.64 8.29
CA GLY A 249 0.06 2.79 8.03
C GLY A 249 1.39 2.38 7.41
N VAL A 250 1.91 1.20 7.75
CA VAL A 250 3.09 0.62 7.11
C VAL A 250 2.75 0.20 5.68
N GLU A 251 1.61 -0.46 5.46
CA GLU A 251 1.16 -0.85 4.13
C GLU A 251 1.05 0.36 3.21
N GLU A 252 0.41 1.43 3.67
CA GLU A 252 0.29 2.69 2.93
C GLU A 252 1.65 3.34 2.67
N ALA A 253 2.56 3.36 3.64
CA ALA A 253 3.91 3.88 3.44
C ALA A 253 4.69 3.07 2.39
N PHE A 254 4.52 1.74 2.36
CA PHE A 254 5.10 0.87 1.33
C PHE A 254 4.50 1.15 -0.05
N ARG A 255 3.22 1.44 -0.12
CA ARG A 255 2.53 1.80 -1.37
C ARG A 255 3.08 3.13 -1.93
N GLN A 256 3.17 4.16 -1.10
CA GLN A 256 3.66 5.49 -1.48
C GLN A 256 5.12 5.46 -1.94
N THR A 257 5.95 4.63 -1.33
CA THR A 257 7.37 4.48 -1.65
C THR A 257 7.67 3.44 -2.72
N GLY A 258 6.64 2.83 -3.33
CA GLY A 258 6.82 1.81 -4.37
C GLY A 258 7.48 0.52 -3.86
N MET A 259 7.37 0.24 -2.55
CA MET A 259 7.93 -0.96 -1.92
C MET A 259 6.90 -2.07 -1.69
N THR A 260 5.64 -1.91 -2.12
CA THR A 260 4.55 -2.89 -1.94
C THR A 260 4.92 -4.31 -2.43
N HIS A 261 5.80 -4.41 -3.43
CA HIS A 261 6.27 -5.69 -3.92
C HIS A 261 7.11 -6.49 -2.89
N LEU A 262 7.56 -5.87 -1.80
CA LEU A 262 8.28 -6.53 -0.70
C LEU A 262 7.32 -7.21 0.28
N THR A 263 6.08 -6.70 0.44
CA THR A 263 5.04 -7.34 1.29
C THR A 263 4.39 -8.54 0.62
N ALA A 264 4.58 -8.69 -0.68
CA ALA A 264 4.24 -9.91 -1.42
C ALA A 264 5.51 -10.74 -1.65
N VAL A 265 5.39 -12.05 -1.58
CA VAL A 265 6.53 -12.93 -1.87
C VAL A 265 7.03 -12.69 -3.28
N SER A 266 8.30 -12.33 -3.37
CA SER A 266 8.96 -11.94 -4.61
C SER A 266 9.82 -13.05 -5.21
N GLY A 267 10.16 -12.92 -6.49
CA GLY A 267 11.15 -13.80 -7.11
C GLY A 267 12.53 -13.74 -6.45
N ALA A 268 12.86 -12.63 -5.79
CA ALA A 268 14.08 -12.50 -5.02
C ALA A 268 14.10 -13.45 -3.81
N ASN A 269 12.97 -13.63 -3.11
CA ASN A 269 12.86 -14.53 -1.96
C ASN A 269 13.11 -15.99 -2.39
N LEU A 270 12.54 -16.41 -3.53
CA LEU A 270 12.84 -17.73 -4.09
C LEU A 270 14.33 -17.88 -4.46
N ALA A 271 14.92 -16.85 -5.07
CA ALA A 271 16.32 -16.87 -5.45
C ALA A 271 17.25 -16.91 -4.22
N ILE A 272 16.92 -16.17 -3.15
CA ILE A 272 17.65 -16.18 -1.88
C ILE A 272 17.58 -17.58 -1.26
N MET A 273 16.36 -18.14 -1.18
CA MET A 273 16.15 -19.49 -0.62
C MET A 273 16.86 -20.56 -1.43
N ALA A 274 16.68 -20.60 -2.75
CA ALA A 274 17.37 -21.55 -3.62
C ALA A 274 18.90 -21.39 -3.55
N GLY A 275 19.38 -20.13 -3.49
CA GLY A 275 20.80 -19.81 -3.31
C GLY A 275 21.35 -20.33 -1.98
N LEU A 276 20.61 -20.13 -0.88
CA LEU A 276 20.98 -20.65 0.45
C LEU A 276 21.10 -22.18 0.43
N VAL A 277 20.11 -22.88 -0.11
CA VAL A 277 20.14 -24.34 -0.25
C VAL A 277 21.34 -24.81 -1.10
N LEU A 278 21.58 -24.18 -2.26
CA LEU A 278 22.71 -24.54 -3.11
C LEU A 278 24.06 -24.28 -2.47
N VAL A 279 24.22 -23.17 -1.73
CA VAL A 279 25.46 -22.85 -1.01
C VAL A 279 25.70 -23.86 0.11
N THR A 280 24.68 -24.18 0.88
CA THR A 280 24.76 -25.18 1.96
C THR A 280 25.14 -26.55 1.42
N LEU A 281 24.45 -27.03 0.36
CA LEU A 281 24.73 -28.33 -0.25
C LEU A 281 26.14 -28.42 -0.89
N ARG A 282 26.60 -27.31 -1.45
CA ARG A 282 27.99 -27.20 -1.94
C ARG A 282 29.01 -27.28 -0.80
N GLY A 283 28.71 -26.64 0.34
CA GLY A 283 29.54 -26.71 1.54
C GLY A 283 29.76 -28.15 2.02
N VAL A 284 28.73 -29.00 1.94
CA VAL A 284 28.79 -30.44 2.26
C VAL A 284 29.12 -31.32 1.07
N ARG A 285 29.60 -30.73 -0.03
CA ARG A 285 30.09 -31.40 -1.26
C ARG A 285 29.07 -32.33 -1.94
N VAL A 286 27.78 -32.01 -1.89
CA VAL A 286 26.75 -32.74 -2.67
C VAL A 286 26.96 -32.47 -4.15
N SER A 287 26.78 -33.52 -4.98
CA SER A 287 26.93 -33.39 -6.43
C SER A 287 26.00 -32.37 -7.07
N PRO A 288 26.36 -31.69 -8.17
CA PRO A 288 25.54 -30.66 -8.80
C PRO A 288 24.12 -31.08 -9.16
N GLY A 289 23.94 -32.32 -9.62
CA GLY A 289 22.64 -32.89 -9.97
C GLY A 289 21.73 -33.01 -8.75
N TRP A 290 22.22 -33.61 -7.67
CA TRP A 290 21.48 -33.75 -6.43
C TRP A 290 21.24 -32.35 -5.78
N SER A 291 22.20 -31.44 -5.84
CA SER A 291 22.02 -30.06 -5.37
C SER A 291 20.90 -29.36 -6.12
N ALA A 292 20.82 -29.53 -7.44
CA ALA A 292 19.75 -28.95 -8.24
C ALA A 292 18.39 -29.61 -7.93
N ALA A 293 18.34 -30.93 -7.74
CA ALA A 293 17.12 -31.65 -7.40
C ALA A 293 16.58 -31.21 -6.01
N LEU A 294 17.44 -31.17 -4.98
CA LEU A 294 17.06 -30.74 -3.64
C LEU A 294 16.64 -29.28 -3.61
N ALA A 295 17.32 -28.40 -4.35
CA ALA A 295 16.91 -27.01 -4.49
C ALA A 295 15.55 -26.89 -5.20
N ALA A 296 15.26 -27.73 -6.18
CA ALA A 296 13.95 -27.76 -6.85
C ALA A 296 12.83 -28.20 -5.90
N VAL A 297 13.08 -29.21 -5.05
CA VAL A 297 12.14 -29.63 -3.99
C VAL A 297 11.90 -28.51 -2.99
N ALA A 298 12.97 -27.81 -2.54
CA ALA A 298 12.85 -26.68 -1.64
C ALA A 298 12.05 -25.53 -2.28
N VAL A 299 12.27 -25.22 -3.56
CA VAL A 299 11.47 -24.23 -4.32
C VAL A 299 10.00 -24.64 -4.37
N ALA A 300 9.70 -25.91 -4.67
CA ALA A 300 8.33 -26.41 -4.71
C ALA A 300 7.64 -26.31 -3.32
N GLY A 301 8.34 -26.71 -2.26
CA GLY A 301 7.86 -26.55 -0.89
C GLY A 301 7.60 -25.08 -0.51
N PHE A 302 8.50 -24.20 -0.92
CA PHE A 302 8.33 -22.76 -0.67
C PHE A 302 7.14 -22.16 -1.44
N VAL A 303 6.84 -22.63 -2.66
CA VAL A 303 5.64 -22.21 -3.40
C VAL A 303 4.37 -22.59 -2.64
N VAL A 304 4.33 -23.77 -2.02
CA VAL A 304 3.20 -24.20 -1.19
C VAL A 304 3.11 -23.33 0.07
N LEU A 305 4.24 -23.07 0.73
CA LEU A 305 4.33 -22.26 1.94
C LEU A 305 3.89 -20.79 1.70
N ALA A 306 4.37 -20.18 0.61
CA ALA A 306 4.10 -18.79 0.27
C ALA A 306 2.75 -18.58 -0.43
N ARG A 307 2.01 -19.63 -0.70
CA ARG A 307 0.83 -19.69 -1.57
C ARG A 307 1.15 -19.37 -3.04
N PRO A 308 0.46 -20.00 -4.01
CA PRO A 308 0.78 -19.86 -5.43
C PRO A 308 0.29 -18.55 -6.06
N SER A 309 0.80 -17.41 -5.56
CA SER A 309 0.52 -16.12 -6.21
C SER A 309 1.14 -16.05 -7.62
N PRO A 310 0.63 -15.22 -8.54
CA PRO A 310 1.16 -15.10 -9.91
C PRO A 310 2.67 -14.82 -9.98
N SER A 311 3.19 -14.03 -9.05
CA SER A 311 4.62 -13.69 -8.96
C SER A 311 5.46 -14.88 -8.50
N VAL A 312 5.01 -15.62 -7.51
CA VAL A 312 5.68 -16.82 -6.97
C VAL A 312 5.73 -17.93 -7.99
N VAL A 313 4.60 -18.22 -8.66
CA VAL A 313 4.52 -19.29 -9.68
C VAL A 313 5.46 -19.00 -10.86
N ARG A 314 5.50 -17.75 -11.34
CA ARG A 314 6.44 -17.36 -12.39
C ARG A 314 7.90 -17.51 -11.94
N ALA A 315 8.22 -17.02 -10.74
CA ALA A 315 9.58 -17.12 -10.22
C ALA A 315 10.02 -18.58 -10.01
N ALA A 316 9.10 -19.43 -9.55
CA ALA A 316 9.34 -20.86 -9.41
C ALA A 316 9.58 -21.55 -10.77
N ALA A 317 8.79 -21.21 -11.79
CA ALA A 317 9.01 -21.72 -13.15
C ALA A 317 10.38 -21.32 -13.70
N MET A 318 10.77 -20.04 -13.56
CA MET A 318 12.08 -19.56 -13.98
C MET A 318 13.22 -20.21 -13.18
N CYS A 319 13.06 -20.32 -11.87
CA CYS A 319 14.04 -20.97 -11.00
C CYS A 319 14.20 -22.45 -11.37
N GLY A 320 13.09 -23.17 -11.60
CA GLY A 320 13.10 -24.56 -12.05
C GLY A 320 13.83 -24.76 -13.38
N LEU A 321 13.58 -23.89 -14.37
CA LEU A 321 14.31 -23.91 -15.65
C LEU A 321 15.79 -23.60 -15.45
N GLY A 322 16.13 -22.68 -14.54
CA GLY A 322 17.53 -22.37 -14.18
C GLY A 322 18.23 -23.57 -13.51
N LEU A 323 17.56 -24.25 -12.59
CA LEU A 323 18.05 -25.46 -11.95
C LEU A 323 18.22 -26.63 -12.94
N LEU A 324 17.26 -26.78 -13.86
CA LEU A 324 17.34 -27.75 -14.93
C LEU A 324 18.55 -27.46 -15.86
N ALA A 325 18.73 -26.20 -16.27
CA ALA A 325 19.87 -25.78 -17.06
C ALA A 325 21.20 -26.01 -16.32
N LEU A 326 21.24 -25.83 -15.00
CA LEU A 326 22.40 -26.13 -14.16
C LEU A 326 22.67 -27.64 -14.16
N ALA A 327 21.63 -28.47 -13.97
CA ALA A 327 21.75 -29.93 -13.98
C ALA A 327 22.25 -30.50 -15.35
N LEU A 328 21.83 -29.85 -16.45
CA LEU A 328 22.24 -30.18 -17.83
C LEU A 328 23.57 -29.55 -18.26
N GLY A 329 24.27 -28.82 -17.36
CA GLY A 329 25.54 -28.15 -17.66
C GLY A 329 25.40 -26.96 -18.63
N ARG A 330 24.22 -26.37 -18.82
CA ARG A 330 23.93 -25.27 -19.76
C ARG A 330 23.49 -23.98 -19.07
N PRO A 331 24.34 -23.23 -18.39
CA PRO A 331 23.94 -22.17 -17.44
C PRO A 331 23.49 -20.82 -18.06
N ARG A 332 23.29 -20.70 -19.41
CA ARG A 332 23.18 -19.37 -20.05
C ARG A 332 21.93 -19.17 -20.90
N ALA A 333 20.75 -19.14 -20.29
CA ALA A 333 19.51 -18.92 -21.04
C ALA A 333 18.43 -18.15 -20.25
N ALA A 334 18.80 -17.05 -19.53
CA ALA A 334 17.85 -16.36 -18.66
C ALA A 334 16.68 -15.70 -19.42
N VAL A 335 16.93 -15.07 -20.58
CA VAL A 335 15.84 -14.49 -21.41
C VAL A 335 14.96 -15.58 -22.04
N PRO A 336 15.49 -16.61 -22.70
CA PRO A 336 14.68 -17.76 -23.13
C PRO A 336 13.89 -18.41 -22.00
N ALA A 337 14.47 -18.56 -20.80
CA ALA A 337 13.77 -19.11 -19.64
C ALA A 337 12.59 -18.23 -19.21
N LEU A 338 12.73 -16.90 -19.23
CA LEU A 338 11.63 -15.99 -19.00
C LEU A 338 10.51 -16.19 -20.02
N CYS A 339 10.84 -16.19 -21.31
CA CYS A 339 9.86 -16.38 -22.40
C CYS A 339 9.11 -17.70 -22.28
N VAL A 340 9.84 -18.82 -22.10
CA VAL A 340 9.23 -20.14 -21.92
C VAL A 340 8.35 -20.20 -20.69
N SER A 341 8.79 -19.63 -19.56
CA SER A 341 7.99 -19.57 -18.32
C SER A 341 6.68 -18.80 -18.53
N VAL A 342 6.74 -17.62 -19.19
CA VAL A 342 5.56 -16.81 -19.45
C VAL A 342 4.57 -17.55 -20.34
N VAL A 343 5.04 -18.14 -21.45
CA VAL A 343 4.18 -18.88 -22.39
C VAL A 343 3.56 -20.10 -21.70
N ALA A 344 4.36 -20.91 -21.01
CA ALA A 344 3.87 -22.10 -20.34
C ALA A 344 2.83 -21.77 -19.25
N LEU A 345 3.05 -20.71 -18.49
CA LEU A 345 2.13 -20.30 -17.44
C LEU A 345 0.83 -19.73 -17.98
N VAL A 346 0.88 -18.90 -19.03
CA VAL A 346 -0.33 -18.36 -19.67
C VAL A 346 -1.14 -19.44 -20.38
N LEU A 347 -0.48 -20.46 -20.95
CA LEU A 347 -1.17 -21.62 -21.51
C LEU A 347 -1.83 -22.48 -20.42
N GLY A 348 -1.16 -22.67 -19.29
CA GLY A 348 -1.71 -23.41 -18.14
C GLY A 348 -2.85 -22.69 -17.45
N ASP A 349 -2.68 -21.39 -17.23
CA ASP A 349 -3.68 -20.52 -16.62
C ASP A 349 -3.78 -19.16 -17.34
N PRO A 350 -4.68 -19.01 -18.32
CA PRO A 350 -4.87 -17.77 -19.06
C PRO A 350 -5.26 -16.57 -18.19
N ALA A 351 -5.79 -16.77 -16.97
CA ALA A 351 -6.09 -15.66 -16.04
C ALA A 351 -4.83 -14.88 -15.65
N LEU A 352 -3.67 -15.50 -15.70
CA LEU A 352 -2.39 -14.82 -15.41
C LEU A 352 -2.11 -13.69 -16.40
N ALA A 353 -2.54 -13.81 -17.66
CA ALA A 353 -2.36 -12.77 -18.65
C ALA A 353 -3.09 -11.45 -18.31
N ALA A 354 -4.22 -11.56 -17.60
CA ALA A 354 -5.01 -10.41 -17.14
C ALA A 354 -4.61 -9.94 -15.72
N ALA A 355 -3.73 -10.66 -15.04
CA ALA A 355 -3.33 -10.34 -13.67
C ALA A 355 -2.26 -9.23 -13.65
N PRO A 356 -2.54 -8.03 -13.07
CA PRO A 356 -1.59 -6.92 -13.02
C PRO A 356 -0.26 -7.32 -12.33
N GLY A 357 -0.33 -8.11 -11.26
CA GLY A 357 0.85 -8.60 -10.56
C GLY A 357 1.75 -9.49 -11.42
N PHE A 358 1.18 -10.27 -12.35
CA PHE A 358 1.94 -11.07 -13.31
C PHE A 358 2.65 -10.18 -14.33
N ALA A 359 1.94 -9.22 -14.91
CA ALA A 359 2.48 -8.27 -15.87
C ALA A 359 3.64 -7.45 -15.27
N LEU A 360 3.45 -6.90 -14.06
CA LEU A 360 4.50 -6.17 -13.32
C LEU A 360 5.72 -7.06 -13.03
N SER A 361 5.49 -8.31 -12.64
CA SER A 361 6.57 -9.24 -12.34
C SER A 361 7.37 -9.63 -13.59
N VAL A 362 6.72 -9.81 -14.75
CA VAL A 362 7.37 -10.06 -16.05
C VAL A 362 8.17 -8.81 -16.46
N ALA A 363 7.57 -7.62 -16.39
CA ALA A 363 8.23 -6.37 -16.72
C ALA A 363 9.47 -6.12 -15.85
N ALA A 364 9.37 -6.28 -14.52
CA ALA A 364 10.49 -6.15 -13.61
C ALA A 364 11.63 -7.10 -13.97
N THR A 365 11.31 -8.37 -14.22
CA THR A 365 12.33 -9.37 -14.58
C THR A 365 12.98 -9.08 -15.94
N ALA A 366 12.19 -8.64 -16.93
CA ALA A 366 12.73 -8.20 -18.22
C ALA A 366 13.65 -6.99 -18.06
N GLY A 367 13.27 -6.01 -17.23
CA GLY A 367 14.12 -4.87 -16.88
C GLY A 367 15.44 -5.31 -16.24
N LEU A 368 15.38 -6.22 -15.28
CA LEU A 368 16.57 -6.78 -14.63
C LEU A 368 17.50 -7.54 -15.59
N LEU A 369 16.95 -8.27 -16.55
CA LEU A 369 17.75 -9.05 -17.50
C LEU A 369 18.30 -8.20 -18.66
N LEU A 370 17.56 -7.19 -19.12
CA LEU A 370 17.89 -6.43 -20.32
C LEU A 370 18.52 -5.07 -20.00
N LEU A 371 18.03 -4.34 -18.99
CA LEU A 371 18.47 -2.97 -18.70
C LEU A 371 19.58 -2.94 -17.63
N ALA A 372 19.42 -3.69 -16.54
CA ALA A 372 20.35 -3.59 -15.41
C ALA A 372 21.82 -3.90 -15.79
N PRO A 373 22.14 -4.95 -16.59
CA PRO A 373 23.52 -5.21 -16.99
C PRO A 373 24.12 -4.09 -17.85
N VAL A 374 23.30 -3.51 -18.75
CA VAL A 374 23.71 -2.41 -19.62
C VAL A 374 24.02 -1.16 -18.80
N TRP A 375 23.17 -0.83 -17.82
CA TRP A 375 23.35 0.33 -16.97
C TRP A 375 24.49 0.17 -15.99
N SER A 376 24.60 -0.99 -15.35
CA SER A 376 25.73 -1.32 -14.49
C SER A 376 27.08 -1.22 -15.24
N ALA A 377 27.18 -1.84 -16.42
CA ALA A 377 28.39 -1.72 -17.26
C ALA A 377 28.68 -0.27 -17.69
N ALA A 378 27.66 0.54 -17.93
CA ALA A 378 27.84 1.97 -18.26
C ALA A 378 28.38 2.77 -17.07
N MET A 379 27.95 2.48 -15.85
CA MET A 379 28.46 3.10 -14.61
C MET A 379 29.88 2.63 -14.29
N GLN A 380 30.16 1.34 -14.45
CA GLN A 380 31.53 0.80 -14.28
C GLN A 380 32.53 1.44 -15.22
N ARG A 381 32.17 1.71 -16.48
CA ARG A 381 32.99 2.46 -17.42
C ARG A 381 33.29 3.91 -16.97
N ARG A 382 32.56 4.42 -16.00
CA ARG A 382 32.77 5.72 -15.33
C ARG A 382 33.43 5.58 -13.97
N HIS A 383 34.13 4.48 -13.75
CA HIS A 383 34.82 4.17 -12.49
C HIS A 383 33.95 4.01 -11.25
N VAL A 384 32.64 3.78 -11.42
CA VAL A 384 31.77 3.39 -10.28
C VAL A 384 32.10 1.95 -9.89
N PRO A 385 32.39 1.65 -8.61
CA PRO A 385 32.65 0.29 -8.16
C PRO A 385 31.52 -0.67 -8.51
N VAL A 386 31.84 -1.91 -8.88
CA VAL A 386 30.86 -2.92 -9.31
C VAL A 386 29.67 -3.07 -8.33
N PRO A 387 29.89 -3.19 -7.00
CA PRO A 387 28.76 -3.32 -6.06
C PRO A 387 27.83 -2.12 -6.07
N ALA A 388 28.36 -0.90 -6.18
CA ALA A 388 27.58 0.32 -6.23
C ALA A 388 26.82 0.47 -7.57
N ALA A 389 27.50 0.11 -8.69
CA ALA A 389 26.88 0.12 -10.01
C ALA A 389 25.68 -0.86 -10.08
N ASP A 390 25.83 -2.07 -9.54
CA ASP A 390 24.78 -3.07 -9.50
C ASP A 390 23.64 -2.65 -8.53
N ALA A 391 23.98 -2.14 -7.35
CA ALA A 391 23.02 -1.66 -6.38
C ALA A 391 22.13 -0.52 -6.92
N LEU A 392 22.65 0.33 -7.79
CA LEU A 392 21.90 1.40 -8.45
C LEU A 392 21.15 0.90 -9.69
N ALA A 393 21.79 0.06 -10.51
CA ALA A 393 21.22 -0.39 -11.80
C ALA A 393 20.00 -1.29 -11.60
N VAL A 394 20.01 -2.16 -10.59
CA VAL A 394 18.96 -3.16 -10.36
C VAL A 394 17.62 -2.48 -10.03
N PRO A 395 17.49 -1.65 -8.97
CA PRO A 395 16.22 -0.99 -8.65
C PRO A 395 15.77 -0.03 -9.77
N ALA A 396 16.72 0.71 -10.37
CA ALA A 396 16.39 1.65 -11.45
C ALA A 396 15.83 0.94 -12.68
N ALA A 397 16.41 -0.20 -13.08
CA ALA A 397 15.95 -0.99 -14.22
C ALA A 397 14.57 -1.61 -13.96
N ALA A 398 14.35 -2.16 -12.78
CA ALA A 398 13.04 -2.70 -12.39
C ALA A 398 11.99 -1.60 -12.38
N GLN A 399 12.28 -0.44 -11.76
CA GLN A 399 11.37 0.69 -11.71
C GLN A 399 11.06 1.24 -13.10
N ALA A 400 12.06 1.44 -13.96
CA ALA A 400 11.83 1.94 -15.31
C ALA A 400 10.95 0.99 -16.16
N ALA A 401 11.09 -0.31 -15.97
CA ALA A 401 10.28 -1.31 -16.66
C ALA A 401 8.83 -1.39 -16.12
N CYS A 402 8.64 -1.18 -14.80
CA CYS A 402 7.33 -1.26 -14.15
C CYS A 402 6.57 0.07 -14.16
N ALA A 403 7.27 1.21 -14.20
CA ALA A 403 6.64 2.53 -14.07
C ALA A 403 5.49 2.79 -15.05
N PRO A 404 5.57 2.43 -16.35
CA PRO A 404 4.46 2.61 -17.28
C PRO A 404 3.21 1.82 -16.90
N LEU A 405 3.39 0.58 -16.42
CA LEU A 405 2.30 -0.27 -15.97
C LEU A 405 1.70 0.24 -14.66
N LEU A 406 2.54 0.67 -13.72
CA LEU A 406 2.10 1.25 -12.47
C LEU A 406 1.32 2.55 -12.71
N ALA A 407 1.84 3.44 -13.55
CA ALA A 407 1.15 4.68 -13.90
C ALA A 407 -0.22 4.42 -14.54
N ALA A 408 -0.32 3.41 -15.43
CA ALA A 408 -1.58 3.01 -16.01
C ALA A 408 -2.60 2.46 -14.99
N LEU A 409 -2.13 1.81 -13.93
CA LEU A 409 -2.96 1.15 -12.92
C LEU A 409 -3.35 2.08 -11.77
N THR A 410 -2.46 2.99 -11.38
CA THR A 410 -2.62 3.80 -10.14
C THR A 410 -2.81 5.29 -10.40
N GLY A 411 -2.61 5.75 -11.63
CA GLY A 411 -2.65 7.19 -11.95
C GLY A 411 -1.54 7.99 -11.25
N THR A 412 -0.46 7.34 -10.79
CA THR A 412 0.62 8.02 -10.07
C THR A 412 2.00 7.50 -10.46
N VAL A 413 3.02 8.34 -10.32
CA VAL A 413 4.43 7.97 -10.48
C VAL A 413 5.18 8.29 -9.19
N SER A 414 5.77 7.28 -8.54
CA SER A 414 6.54 7.48 -7.31
C SER A 414 7.99 7.89 -7.64
N LEU A 415 8.38 9.07 -7.19
CA LEU A 415 9.76 9.58 -7.29
C LEU A 415 10.66 8.99 -6.19
N THR A 416 10.07 8.61 -5.06
CA THR A 416 10.79 8.03 -3.92
C THR A 416 11.10 6.55 -4.11
N ALA A 417 10.49 5.88 -5.10
CA ALA A 417 10.62 4.44 -5.28
C ALA A 417 12.08 3.98 -5.49
N ILE A 418 12.88 4.68 -6.30
CA ILE A 418 14.27 4.28 -6.55
C ILE A 418 15.14 4.42 -5.29
N PRO A 419 15.21 5.58 -4.61
CA PRO A 419 16.00 5.69 -3.38
C PRO A 419 15.48 4.79 -2.25
N ALA A 420 14.18 4.65 -2.09
CA ALA A 420 13.61 3.77 -1.07
C ALA A 420 14.01 2.30 -1.29
N ASN A 421 13.89 1.80 -2.51
CA ASN A 421 14.30 0.42 -2.85
C ASN A 421 15.81 0.21 -2.73
N LEU A 422 16.62 1.22 -3.06
CA LEU A 422 18.08 1.15 -2.86
C LEU A 422 18.43 1.01 -1.37
N LEU A 423 17.80 1.80 -0.50
CA LEU A 423 18.00 1.76 0.94
C LEU A 423 17.41 0.50 1.59
N ALA A 424 16.33 -0.04 1.02
CA ALA A 424 15.68 -1.26 1.49
C ALA A 424 16.48 -2.53 1.14
N ALA A 425 17.13 -2.57 -0.02
CA ALA A 425 17.77 -3.75 -0.58
C ALA A 425 18.70 -4.52 0.38
N PRO A 426 19.57 -3.89 1.20
CA PRO A 426 20.44 -4.62 2.13
C PRO A 426 19.70 -5.37 3.24
N ALA A 427 18.49 -4.92 3.59
CA ALA A 427 17.70 -5.49 4.68
C ALA A 427 16.81 -6.67 4.25
N VAL A 428 16.47 -6.77 2.95
CA VAL A 428 15.55 -7.79 2.44
C VAL A 428 16.07 -9.20 2.65
N ALA A 429 17.32 -9.48 2.27
CA ALA A 429 17.89 -10.82 2.38
C ALA A 429 18.02 -11.30 3.83
N PRO A 430 18.59 -10.53 4.78
CA PRO A 430 18.62 -10.94 6.19
C PRO A 430 17.21 -11.14 6.77
N ALA A 431 16.24 -10.27 6.50
CA ALA A 431 14.87 -10.42 6.96
C ALA A 431 14.25 -11.74 6.44
N THR A 432 14.38 -12.00 5.14
CA THR A 432 13.83 -13.21 4.52
C THR A 432 14.48 -14.48 5.07
N VAL A 433 15.82 -14.51 5.22
CA VAL A 433 16.53 -15.70 5.70
C VAL A 433 16.19 -15.97 7.18
N LEU A 434 16.24 -14.96 8.03
CA LEU A 434 15.95 -15.11 9.46
C LEU A 434 14.49 -15.51 9.68
N GLY A 435 13.55 -14.89 8.98
CA GLY A 435 12.16 -15.26 9.08
C GLY A 435 11.84 -16.64 8.51
N LEU A 436 12.50 -17.07 7.42
CA LEU A 436 12.36 -18.44 6.92
C LEU A 436 12.91 -19.48 7.92
N LEU A 437 14.05 -19.18 8.55
CA LEU A 437 14.60 -20.05 9.59
C LEU A 437 13.68 -20.10 10.82
N ALA A 438 13.06 -18.95 11.19
CA ALA A 438 12.05 -18.92 12.24
C ALA A 438 10.84 -19.81 11.89
N ALA A 439 10.31 -19.69 10.68
CA ALA A 439 9.18 -20.51 10.22
C ALA A 439 9.49 -22.02 10.27
N VAL A 440 10.68 -22.43 9.83
CA VAL A 440 11.09 -23.84 9.82
C VAL A 440 11.39 -24.34 11.25
N ALA A 441 11.91 -23.50 12.12
CA ALA A 441 12.22 -23.85 13.50
C ALA A 441 10.96 -23.94 14.39
N ALA A 442 9.91 -23.20 14.07
CA ALA A 442 8.74 -23.06 14.94
C ALA A 442 8.09 -24.39 15.36
N PRO A 443 7.88 -25.39 14.49
CA PRO A 443 7.26 -26.65 14.90
C PRO A 443 8.13 -27.53 15.79
N VAL A 444 9.45 -27.28 15.84
CA VAL A 444 10.41 -28.16 16.52
C VAL A 444 11.00 -27.49 17.75
N ALA A 445 11.23 -26.17 17.70
CA ALA A 445 11.92 -25.42 18.74
C ALA A 445 11.43 -23.97 18.76
N GLU A 446 10.28 -23.73 19.35
CA GLU A 446 9.66 -22.40 19.48
C GLU A 446 10.62 -21.31 20.02
N PRO A 447 11.45 -21.55 21.08
CA PRO A 447 12.41 -20.53 21.55
C PRO A 447 13.45 -20.15 20.50
N VAL A 448 13.84 -21.08 19.62
CA VAL A 448 14.77 -20.81 18.51
C VAL A 448 14.06 -19.96 17.45
N ALA A 449 12.79 -20.27 17.16
CA ALA A 449 11.99 -19.51 16.22
C ALA A 449 11.81 -18.04 16.69
N ILE A 450 11.46 -17.84 17.97
CA ILE A 450 11.37 -16.51 18.58
C ILE A 450 12.72 -15.77 18.51
N GLY A 451 13.83 -16.45 18.80
CA GLY A 451 15.18 -15.87 18.70
C GLY A 451 15.53 -15.44 17.27
N MET A 452 15.17 -16.25 16.25
CA MET A 452 15.37 -15.90 14.85
C MET A 452 14.48 -14.73 14.42
N ALA A 453 13.21 -14.71 14.83
CA ALA A 453 12.29 -13.61 14.59
C ALA A 453 12.78 -12.32 15.26
N TRP A 454 13.29 -12.41 16.50
CA TRP A 454 13.89 -11.28 17.22
C TRP A 454 15.12 -10.70 16.47
N LEU A 455 15.97 -11.53 15.89
CA LEU A 455 17.06 -11.05 15.03
C LEU A 455 16.50 -10.43 13.74
N GLY A 456 15.46 -11.03 13.15
CA GLY A 456 14.79 -10.58 11.94
C GLY A 456 14.06 -9.25 12.07
N GLN A 457 13.67 -8.83 13.29
CA GLN A 457 13.02 -7.55 13.51
C GLN A 457 13.89 -6.35 13.12
N TRP A 458 15.20 -6.42 13.24
CA TRP A 458 16.08 -5.29 12.95
C TRP A 458 16.09 -4.92 11.48
N PRO A 459 16.31 -5.85 10.53
CA PRO A 459 16.15 -5.54 9.13
C PRO A 459 14.69 -5.19 8.77
N ALA A 460 13.67 -5.82 9.39
CA ALA A 460 12.27 -5.45 9.17
C ALA A 460 11.99 -4.01 9.65
N ARG A 461 12.49 -3.62 10.83
CA ARG A 461 12.39 -2.26 11.35
C ARG A 461 13.06 -1.24 10.41
N TRP A 462 14.22 -1.59 9.84
CA TRP A 462 14.86 -0.73 8.85
C TRP A 462 13.97 -0.49 7.64
N LEU A 463 13.31 -1.54 7.12
CA LEU A 463 12.37 -1.42 6.00
C LEU A 463 11.18 -0.50 6.36
N VAL A 464 10.62 -0.64 7.56
CA VAL A 464 9.56 0.25 8.07
C VAL A 464 10.04 1.70 8.11
N VAL A 465 11.23 1.96 8.66
CA VAL A 465 11.79 3.32 8.74
C VAL A 465 12.00 3.92 7.35
N VAL A 466 12.53 3.14 6.41
CA VAL A 466 12.73 3.60 5.01
C VAL A 466 11.39 3.95 4.37
N ALA A 467 10.36 3.11 4.56
CA ALA A 467 9.02 3.37 4.02
C ALA A 467 8.40 4.62 4.63
N GLU A 468 8.35 4.71 5.95
CA GLU A 468 7.73 5.83 6.65
C GLU A 468 8.43 7.16 6.34
N ARG A 469 9.79 7.18 6.34
CA ARG A 469 10.55 8.39 5.97
C ARG A 469 10.41 8.73 4.49
N GLY A 470 10.36 7.74 3.61
CA GLY A 470 10.11 7.93 2.19
C GLY A 470 8.71 8.48 1.90
N ALA A 471 7.71 8.03 2.65
CA ALA A 471 6.33 8.51 2.54
C ALA A 471 6.13 9.95 3.05
N THR A 472 7.02 10.46 3.91
CA THR A 472 6.96 11.86 4.37
C THR A 472 7.56 12.84 3.37
N VAL A 473 8.20 12.38 2.29
CA VAL A 473 8.76 13.27 1.26
C VAL A 473 7.62 13.99 0.54
N PRO A 474 7.57 15.34 0.58
CA PRO A 474 6.54 16.09 -0.13
C PRO A 474 6.58 15.78 -1.63
N ASP A 475 5.42 15.65 -2.25
CA ASP A 475 5.27 15.33 -3.69
C ASP A 475 6.06 14.08 -4.15
N GLY A 476 6.28 13.13 -3.23
CA GLY A 476 6.91 11.85 -3.55
C GLY A 476 6.12 11.01 -4.54
N LEU A 477 4.80 11.23 -4.62
CA LEU A 477 3.89 10.71 -5.65
C LEU A 477 3.48 11.85 -6.58
N VAL A 478 3.74 11.70 -7.86
CA VAL A 478 3.35 12.66 -8.90
C VAL A 478 2.08 12.13 -9.57
N PRO A 479 0.97 12.90 -9.60
CA PRO A 479 -0.22 12.53 -10.36
C PRO A 479 0.13 12.35 -11.84
N TRP A 480 -0.40 11.31 -12.46
CA TRP A 480 -0.17 10.95 -13.84
C TRP A 480 -1.50 10.46 -14.45
N PRO A 481 -1.77 10.67 -15.74
CA PRO A 481 -2.96 10.09 -16.36
C PRO A 481 -3.00 8.58 -16.18
N ASP A 482 -4.13 8.05 -15.74
CA ASP A 482 -4.37 6.62 -15.59
C ASP A 482 -4.71 5.93 -16.94
N GLY A 483 -4.95 4.64 -16.88
CA GLY A 483 -5.30 3.83 -18.02
C GLY A 483 -4.20 3.66 -19.07
N ALA A 484 -4.56 3.09 -20.21
CA ALA A 484 -3.61 2.74 -21.26
C ALA A 484 -2.87 3.96 -21.82
N PHE A 485 -3.54 5.11 -21.92
CA PHE A 485 -2.92 6.34 -22.42
C PHE A 485 -1.76 6.79 -21.54
N GLY A 486 -1.97 6.88 -20.23
CA GLY A 486 -0.91 7.28 -19.30
C GLY A 486 0.27 6.33 -19.29
N GLY A 487 0.00 5.01 -19.36
CA GLY A 487 1.05 4.01 -19.48
C GLY A 487 1.90 4.17 -20.73
N TRP A 488 1.27 4.31 -21.88
CA TRP A 488 1.99 4.52 -23.16
C TRP A 488 2.71 5.87 -23.21
N ALA A 489 2.13 6.93 -22.68
CA ALA A 489 2.75 8.24 -22.59
C ALA A 489 4.05 8.19 -21.77
N LEU A 490 4.02 7.53 -20.60
CA LEU A 490 5.22 7.36 -19.77
C LEU A 490 6.26 6.47 -20.44
N ALA A 491 5.85 5.38 -21.09
CA ALA A 491 6.74 4.52 -21.85
C ALA A 491 7.45 5.29 -22.98
N ALA A 492 6.70 6.11 -23.73
CA ALA A 492 7.24 6.95 -24.79
C ALA A 492 8.21 8.01 -24.24
N LEU A 493 7.88 8.63 -23.09
CA LEU A 493 8.75 9.60 -22.43
C LEU A 493 10.08 8.96 -22.00
N LEU A 494 10.03 7.79 -21.36
CA LEU A 494 11.23 7.05 -20.94
C LEU A 494 12.07 6.60 -22.15
N ALA A 495 11.44 6.08 -23.21
CA ALA A 495 12.11 5.68 -24.44
C ALA A 495 12.74 6.88 -25.17
N GLY A 496 12.01 7.99 -25.28
CA GLY A 496 12.49 9.24 -25.84
C GLY A 496 13.68 9.82 -25.05
N GLY A 497 13.59 9.84 -23.73
CA GLY A 497 14.68 10.25 -22.86
C GLY A 497 15.92 9.36 -23.01
N ALA A 498 15.74 8.04 -23.07
CA ALA A 498 16.83 7.10 -23.31
C ALA A 498 17.43 7.25 -24.72
N PHE A 499 16.62 7.57 -25.73
CA PHE A 499 17.09 7.85 -27.08
C PHE A 499 17.93 9.14 -27.13
N LEU A 500 17.41 10.23 -26.55
CA LEU A 500 18.11 11.52 -26.47
C LEU A 500 19.40 11.41 -25.65
N ALA A 501 19.40 10.60 -24.58
CA ALA A 501 20.61 10.41 -23.77
C ALA A 501 21.78 9.71 -24.50
N ARG A 502 21.59 9.20 -25.70
CA ARG A 502 22.67 8.64 -26.53
C ARG A 502 23.64 9.72 -27.05
N TRP A 503 23.18 10.94 -27.20
CA TRP A 503 24.00 12.06 -27.67
C TRP A 503 24.53 12.92 -26.52
N ARG A 504 25.73 13.47 -26.68
CA ARG A 504 26.42 14.22 -25.62
C ARG A 504 25.71 15.54 -25.27
N LEU A 505 25.20 16.26 -26.27
CA LEU A 505 24.58 17.57 -26.08
C LEU A 505 23.24 17.47 -25.38
N PRO A 506 22.21 16.71 -25.88
CA PRO A 506 20.93 16.60 -25.17
C PRO A 506 21.08 15.94 -23.81
N ARG A 507 22.03 15.04 -23.61
CA ARG A 507 22.31 14.46 -22.29
C ARG A 507 22.80 15.50 -21.28
N ARG A 508 23.68 16.42 -21.69
CA ARG A 508 24.15 17.53 -20.84
C ARG A 508 23.01 18.49 -20.53
N LEU A 509 22.21 18.86 -21.53
CA LEU A 509 21.04 19.71 -21.36
C LEU A 509 20.02 19.05 -20.42
N LEU A 510 19.71 17.77 -20.60
CA LEU A 510 18.81 17.03 -19.71
C LEU A 510 19.33 17.00 -18.27
N ALA A 511 20.62 16.75 -18.06
CA ALA A 511 21.24 16.77 -16.75
C ALA A 511 21.19 18.15 -16.11
N VAL A 512 21.46 19.22 -16.86
CA VAL A 512 21.39 20.60 -16.37
C VAL A 512 19.95 20.99 -16.05
N VAL A 513 19.00 20.66 -16.94
CA VAL A 513 17.57 20.94 -16.70
C VAL A 513 17.07 20.18 -15.48
N THR A 514 17.40 18.88 -15.35
CA THR A 514 17.02 18.09 -14.18
C THR A 514 17.63 18.67 -12.89
N ALA A 515 18.92 19.01 -12.92
CA ALA A 515 19.59 19.63 -11.78
C ALA A 515 18.98 21.01 -11.45
N ALA A 516 18.69 21.84 -12.46
CA ALA A 516 18.05 23.14 -12.27
C ALA A 516 16.64 23.00 -11.68
N VAL A 517 15.84 22.05 -12.16
CA VAL A 517 14.50 21.75 -11.62
C VAL A 517 14.62 21.28 -10.17
N VAL A 518 15.53 20.36 -9.86
CA VAL A 518 15.73 19.88 -8.48
C VAL A 518 16.19 21.03 -7.57
N VAL A 519 17.15 21.83 -8.00
CA VAL A 519 17.68 22.97 -7.23
C VAL A 519 16.65 24.10 -7.07
N ALA A 520 15.78 24.33 -8.06
CA ALA A 520 14.76 25.35 -7.99
C ALA A 520 13.51 24.89 -7.21
N VAL A 521 13.04 23.66 -7.48
CA VAL A 521 11.76 23.19 -6.92
C VAL A 521 11.92 22.66 -5.50
N LEU A 522 12.98 21.91 -5.21
CA LEU A 522 13.16 21.30 -3.89
C LEU A 522 13.24 22.33 -2.75
N PRO A 523 14.04 23.40 -2.83
CA PRO A 523 14.05 24.43 -1.79
C PRO A 523 12.71 25.16 -1.66
N ILE A 524 12.04 25.49 -2.76
CA ILE A 524 10.73 26.17 -2.73
C ILE A 524 9.72 25.28 -2.01
N ARG A 525 9.70 23.99 -2.31
CA ARG A 525 8.77 23.03 -1.70
C ARG A 525 9.07 22.77 -0.22
N VAL A 526 10.34 22.81 0.18
CA VAL A 526 10.77 22.61 1.57
C VAL A 526 10.54 23.87 2.41
N VAL A 527 10.80 25.07 1.86
CA VAL A 527 10.72 26.35 2.58
C VAL A 527 9.32 26.95 2.53
N ALA A 528 8.60 26.79 1.42
CA ALA A 528 7.24 27.27 1.23
C ALA A 528 6.35 26.18 0.60
N PRO A 529 5.90 25.21 1.39
CA PRO A 529 5.14 24.06 0.88
C PRO A 529 3.80 24.41 0.22
N GLY A 530 3.34 25.66 0.33
CA GLY A 530 2.10 26.15 -0.31
C GLY A 530 0.81 25.59 0.30
N TRP A 531 0.91 24.57 1.15
CA TRP A 531 -0.22 23.96 1.84
C TRP A 531 0.12 23.69 3.31
N PRO A 532 -0.76 24.01 4.25
CA PRO A 532 -2.02 24.76 4.05
C PRO A 532 -1.76 26.23 3.68
N PRO A 533 -2.72 26.90 2.98
CA PRO A 533 -2.57 28.31 2.64
C PRO A 533 -2.51 29.16 3.91
N PRO A 534 -1.69 30.23 3.93
CA PRO A 534 -1.64 31.13 5.09
C PRO A 534 -3.02 31.69 5.45
N GLY A 535 -3.35 31.72 6.74
CA GLY A 535 -4.64 32.27 7.19
C GLY A 535 -5.83 31.29 7.02
N TRP A 536 -5.60 30.01 6.73
CA TRP A 536 -6.69 29.05 6.69
C TRP A 536 -7.48 28.98 8.02
N ALA A 537 -8.79 28.90 7.91
CA ALA A 537 -9.70 28.77 9.06
C ALA A 537 -10.24 27.35 9.17
N LEU A 538 -10.59 26.75 8.04
CA LEU A 538 -11.16 25.41 7.93
C LEU A 538 -10.49 24.63 6.80
N VAL A 539 -10.27 23.33 7.03
CA VAL A 539 -9.91 22.38 5.99
C VAL A 539 -10.86 21.18 6.06
N ALA A 540 -11.52 20.85 4.94
CA ALA A 540 -12.15 19.56 4.75
C ALA A 540 -11.13 18.62 4.13
N CYS A 541 -10.79 17.57 4.85
CA CYS A 541 -9.84 16.55 4.39
C CYS A 541 -10.51 15.61 3.39
N ASP A 542 -9.79 15.23 2.35
CA ASP A 542 -10.18 14.11 1.50
C ASP A 542 -9.90 12.80 2.23
N VAL A 543 -10.96 12.23 2.77
CA VAL A 543 -10.92 10.94 3.51
C VAL A 543 -11.69 9.83 2.79
N GLY A 544 -12.02 10.04 1.50
CA GLY A 544 -12.93 9.19 0.75
C GLY A 544 -14.38 9.50 1.10
N GLN A 545 -15.26 8.48 1.09
CA GLN A 545 -16.66 8.66 1.50
C GLN A 545 -16.73 8.82 3.01
N GLY A 546 -17.01 10.05 3.49
CA GLY A 546 -17.08 10.38 4.90
C GLY A 546 -16.63 11.80 5.21
N ASP A 547 -16.70 12.20 6.47
CA ASP A 547 -16.38 13.53 6.93
C ASP A 547 -15.07 13.56 7.74
N ALA A 548 -14.25 14.58 7.50
CA ALA A 548 -13.19 15.00 8.39
C ALA A 548 -12.93 16.50 8.19
N VAL A 549 -13.38 17.29 9.13
CA VAL A 549 -13.27 18.76 9.09
C VAL A 549 -12.33 19.24 10.17
N VAL A 550 -11.34 20.00 9.79
CA VAL A 550 -10.29 20.53 10.69
C VAL A 550 -10.43 22.03 10.81
N LEU A 551 -10.67 22.53 12.02
CA LEU A 551 -10.82 23.96 12.35
C LEU A 551 -9.56 24.44 13.06
N ARG A 552 -8.93 25.51 12.58
CA ARG A 552 -7.68 26.01 13.12
C ARG A 552 -7.85 26.63 14.50
N ALA A 553 -7.33 25.97 15.53
CA ALA A 553 -7.36 26.47 16.91
C ALA A 553 -6.12 27.30 17.29
N GLY A 554 -5.02 27.15 16.54
CA GLY A 554 -3.74 27.83 16.78
C GLY A 554 -2.62 27.26 15.92
N ALA A 555 -1.39 27.67 16.21
CA ALA A 555 -0.22 27.10 15.54
C ALA A 555 -0.04 25.63 15.96
N GLY A 556 -0.10 24.69 15.01
CA GLY A 556 -0.02 23.25 15.26
C GLY A 556 -1.19 22.66 16.06
N SER A 557 -2.28 23.43 16.26
CA SER A 557 -3.44 23.01 17.04
C SER A 557 -4.73 23.20 16.26
N ALA A 558 -5.63 22.20 16.32
CA ALA A 558 -6.92 22.25 15.65
C ALA A 558 -8.01 21.53 16.42
N VAL A 559 -9.26 21.96 16.24
CA VAL A 559 -10.45 21.16 16.55
C VAL A 559 -10.73 20.28 15.33
N VAL A 560 -10.98 19.01 15.55
CA VAL A 560 -11.32 18.05 14.49
C VAL A 560 -12.77 17.62 14.67
N VAL A 561 -13.56 17.69 13.62
CA VAL A 561 -14.95 17.23 13.60
C VAL A 561 -15.04 16.11 12.57
N ASP A 562 -15.35 14.93 13.05
CA ASP A 562 -15.32 13.66 12.34
C ASP A 562 -13.92 13.28 11.78
N VAL A 563 -13.72 12.02 11.43
CA VAL A 563 -12.40 11.46 11.10
C VAL A 563 -12.41 10.52 9.89
N GLY A 564 -13.52 10.45 9.15
CA GLY A 564 -13.66 9.58 7.99
C GLY A 564 -13.70 8.09 8.29
N PRO A 565 -13.74 7.25 7.25
CA PRO A 565 -13.86 5.80 7.39
C PRO A 565 -12.55 5.11 7.78
N ASP A 566 -11.40 5.69 7.41
CA ASP A 566 -10.09 5.04 7.51
C ASP A 566 -9.04 5.90 8.23
N PRO A 567 -8.14 5.26 9.00
CA PRO A 567 -7.11 5.97 9.76
C PRO A 567 -6.07 6.70 8.90
N ALA A 568 -5.70 6.16 7.73
CA ALA A 568 -4.58 6.68 6.95
C ALA A 568 -4.87 8.04 6.30
N PRO A 569 -6.03 8.30 5.65
CA PRO A 569 -6.32 9.58 5.03
C PRO A 569 -6.35 10.74 6.01
N VAL A 570 -7.06 10.58 7.14
CA VAL A 570 -7.14 11.66 8.17
C VAL A 570 -5.80 11.91 8.83
N ASP A 571 -5.03 10.87 9.14
CA ASP A 571 -3.66 11.03 9.66
C ASP A 571 -2.76 11.77 8.67
N GLY A 572 -2.86 11.43 7.39
CA GLY A 572 -2.16 12.13 6.31
C GLY A 572 -2.53 13.61 6.22
N CYS A 573 -3.82 13.93 6.25
CA CYS A 573 -4.32 15.30 6.22
C CYS A 573 -3.80 16.09 7.43
N LEU A 574 -3.97 15.60 8.64
CA LEU A 574 -3.53 16.28 9.86
C LEU A 574 -2.01 16.50 9.89
N ARG A 575 -1.23 15.56 9.37
CA ARG A 575 0.23 15.75 9.20
C ARG A 575 0.56 16.85 8.21
N ARG A 576 -0.11 16.87 7.05
CA ARG A 576 0.08 17.92 6.04
C ARG A 576 -0.25 19.32 6.59
N LEU A 577 -1.24 19.40 7.49
CA LEU A 577 -1.61 20.64 8.18
C LEU A 577 -0.68 20.99 9.34
N GLY A 578 0.29 20.12 9.68
CA GLY A 578 1.19 20.32 10.82
C GLY A 578 0.49 20.28 12.19
N ILE A 579 -0.61 19.51 12.31
CA ILE A 579 -1.37 19.41 13.54
C ILE A 579 -0.74 18.37 14.47
N HIS A 580 -0.33 18.82 15.64
CA HIS A 580 0.23 18.01 16.71
C HIS A 580 -0.64 17.98 17.96
N GLN A 581 -1.55 18.97 18.09
CA GLN A 581 -2.47 19.09 19.23
C GLN A 581 -3.91 19.17 18.72
N VAL A 582 -4.77 18.33 19.30
CA VAL A 582 -6.22 18.32 19.05
C VAL A 582 -6.93 18.48 20.39
N PRO A 583 -7.11 19.72 20.89
CA PRO A 583 -7.72 19.95 22.18
C PRO A 583 -9.13 19.37 22.26
N LEU A 584 -9.86 19.33 21.16
CA LEU A 584 -11.20 18.78 21.05
C LEU A 584 -11.36 18.02 19.73
N LEU A 585 -11.77 16.76 19.82
CA LEU A 585 -12.18 15.93 18.70
C LEU A 585 -13.65 15.62 18.87
N VAL A 586 -14.51 16.06 17.94
CA VAL A 586 -15.95 15.85 17.98
C VAL A 586 -16.31 14.79 16.95
N LEU A 587 -17.10 13.82 17.36
CA LEU A 587 -17.72 12.85 16.45
C LEU A 587 -19.21 13.17 16.36
N SER A 588 -19.68 13.52 15.17
CA SER A 588 -21.05 13.96 14.96
C SER A 588 -22.05 12.85 15.28
N HIS A 589 -21.80 11.66 14.78
CA HIS A 589 -22.54 10.43 15.04
C HIS A 589 -21.62 9.21 14.85
N LEU A 590 -22.17 8.00 15.05
CA LEU A 590 -21.34 6.80 15.21
C LEU A 590 -21.31 5.87 13.99
N HIS A 591 -21.62 6.36 12.78
CA HIS A 591 -21.38 5.63 11.55
C HIS A 591 -19.90 5.57 11.21
N LEU A 592 -19.48 4.52 10.50
CA LEU A 592 -18.08 4.22 10.23
C LEU A 592 -17.38 5.33 9.43
N ASP A 593 -18.07 5.95 8.50
CA ASP A 593 -17.61 7.04 7.66
C ASP A 593 -17.33 8.37 8.42
N HIS A 594 -17.65 8.41 9.72
CA HIS A 594 -17.34 9.51 10.64
C HIS A 594 -16.37 9.12 11.74
N ILE A 595 -16.30 7.84 12.12
CA ILE A 595 -15.48 7.40 13.27
C ILE A 595 -14.35 6.44 12.92
N GLY A 596 -14.34 5.84 11.72
CA GLY A 596 -13.41 4.77 11.36
C GLY A 596 -11.95 5.22 11.37
N GLY A 597 -11.69 6.48 11.07
CA GLY A 597 -10.37 7.11 11.08
C GLY A 597 -9.83 7.48 12.47
N LEU A 598 -10.54 7.21 13.56
CA LEU A 598 -10.21 7.72 14.90
C LEU A 598 -8.77 7.39 15.34
N ASP A 599 -8.31 6.16 15.15
CA ASP A 599 -6.94 5.77 15.49
C ASP A 599 -5.89 6.57 14.67
N GLY A 600 -6.24 6.99 13.45
CA GLY A 600 -5.40 7.88 12.63
C GLY A 600 -5.33 9.30 13.20
N ALA A 601 -6.45 9.85 13.63
CA ALA A 601 -6.49 11.17 14.26
C ALA A 601 -5.75 11.21 15.59
N LEU A 602 -5.77 10.12 16.36
CA LEU A 602 -5.08 9.99 17.65
C LEU A 602 -3.57 9.73 17.50
N ARG A 603 -3.13 9.20 16.37
CA ARG A 603 -1.74 8.75 16.16
C ARG A 603 -0.74 9.90 16.21
N GLY A 604 0.19 9.86 17.20
CA GLY A 604 1.29 10.82 17.33
C GLY A 604 0.85 12.26 17.66
N ARG A 605 -0.37 12.43 18.22
CA ARG A 605 -0.94 13.72 18.60
C ARG A 605 -1.39 13.72 20.05
N THR A 606 -1.33 14.90 20.65
CA THR A 606 -1.94 15.10 21.97
C THR A 606 -3.41 15.47 21.76
N VAL A 607 -4.31 14.56 22.13
CA VAL A 607 -5.75 14.78 22.06
C VAL A 607 -6.31 15.04 23.46
N GLY A 608 -6.99 16.18 23.65
CA GLY A 608 -7.50 16.58 24.95
C GLY A 608 -8.73 15.78 25.36
N VAL A 609 -9.74 15.75 24.48
CA VAL A 609 -11.02 15.10 24.75
C VAL A 609 -11.70 14.70 23.44
N ILE A 610 -12.40 13.56 23.47
CA ILE A 610 -13.32 13.12 22.41
C ILE A 610 -14.74 13.47 22.88
N ALA A 611 -15.49 14.16 22.05
CA ALA A 611 -16.86 14.58 22.33
C ALA A 611 -17.85 13.83 21.43
N LEU A 612 -18.95 13.35 22.01
CA LEU A 612 -20.01 12.61 21.33
C LEU A 612 -21.37 13.23 21.59
N GLY A 613 -22.33 12.96 20.72
CA GLY A 613 -23.74 13.26 20.92
C GLY A 613 -24.40 12.35 21.99
N PRO A 614 -25.68 12.66 22.34
CA PRO A 614 -26.43 11.88 23.32
C PRO A 614 -26.92 10.53 22.79
N TYR A 615 -26.85 10.28 21.48
CA TYR A 615 -27.31 9.06 20.83
C TYR A 615 -26.13 8.11 20.60
N ALA A 616 -26.15 6.96 21.27
CA ALA A 616 -25.01 6.03 21.30
C ALA A 616 -25.18 4.83 20.35
N GLU A 617 -25.95 4.97 19.28
CA GLU A 617 -26.11 3.92 18.27
C GLU A 617 -25.48 4.35 16.94
N PRO A 618 -24.98 3.39 16.14
CA PRO A 618 -24.96 1.94 16.41
C PRO A 618 -24.01 1.57 17.56
N ALA A 619 -24.40 0.58 18.36
CA ALA A 619 -23.66 0.14 19.54
C ALA A 619 -22.22 -0.29 19.24
N GLU A 620 -21.98 -0.83 18.05
CA GLU A 620 -20.66 -1.24 17.57
C GLU A 620 -19.75 -0.02 17.38
N GLY A 621 -20.28 1.08 16.83
CA GLY A 621 -19.59 2.34 16.71
C GLY A 621 -19.19 2.92 18.09
N ALA A 622 -20.15 2.93 19.03
CA ALA A 622 -19.90 3.37 20.40
C ALA A 622 -18.80 2.52 21.08
N ALA A 623 -18.84 1.20 20.90
CA ALA A 623 -17.82 0.29 21.41
C ALA A 623 -16.46 0.52 20.75
N ALA A 624 -16.40 0.79 19.43
CA ALA A 624 -15.17 1.07 18.71
C ALA A 624 -14.52 2.36 19.22
N VAL A 625 -15.27 3.45 19.34
CA VAL A 625 -14.79 4.72 19.88
C VAL A 625 -14.28 4.55 21.31
N THR A 626 -15.04 3.83 22.17
CA THR A 626 -14.64 3.58 23.55
C THR A 626 -13.33 2.78 23.64
N ARG A 627 -13.15 1.74 22.82
CA ARG A 627 -11.91 0.97 22.77
C ARG A 627 -10.72 1.82 22.32
N SER A 628 -10.89 2.62 21.27
CA SER A 628 -9.84 3.50 20.78
C SER A 628 -9.46 4.56 21.81
N ALA A 629 -10.45 5.23 22.41
CA ALA A 629 -10.22 6.22 23.47
C ALA A 629 -9.45 5.63 24.66
N ARG A 630 -9.81 4.44 25.11
CA ARG A 630 -9.10 3.73 26.20
C ARG A 630 -7.66 3.39 25.83
N ARG A 631 -7.41 2.88 24.63
CA ARG A 631 -6.05 2.56 24.16
C ARG A 631 -5.12 3.78 24.18
N HIS A 632 -5.65 4.94 23.86
CA HIS A 632 -4.88 6.19 23.81
C HIS A 632 -4.98 7.04 25.07
N GLY A 633 -5.71 6.59 26.09
CA GLY A 633 -5.88 7.32 27.36
C GLY A 633 -6.67 8.63 27.22
N VAL A 634 -7.53 8.76 26.20
CA VAL A 634 -8.31 9.98 25.94
C VAL A 634 -9.68 9.87 26.59
N ARG A 635 -10.11 10.94 27.27
CA ARG A 635 -11.42 11.02 27.92
C ARG A 635 -12.53 11.29 26.90
N ILE A 636 -13.66 10.61 27.07
CA ILE A 636 -14.89 10.86 26.32
C ILE A 636 -15.82 11.77 27.13
N VAL A 637 -16.43 12.76 26.48
CA VAL A 637 -17.47 13.62 27.05
C VAL A 637 -18.69 13.62 26.15
N GLN A 638 -19.88 13.85 26.73
CA GLN A 638 -21.12 13.97 25.99
C GLN A 638 -21.49 15.44 25.84
N LEU A 639 -21.89 15.83 24.62
CA LEU A 639 -22.39 17.16 24.29
C LEU A 639 -23.90 17.14 24.05
N THR A 640 -24.55 18.20 24.47
CA THR A 640 -25.99 18.43 24.25
C THR A 640 -26.21 19.82 23.69
N ALA A 641 -27.37 20.03 23.05
CA ALA A 641 -27.75 21.35 22.51
C ALA A 641 -27.66 22.46 23.58
N GLY A 642 -27.24 23.64 23.13
CA GLY A 642 -27.02 24.80 23.98
C GLY A 642 -25.64 24.86 24.66
N ARG A 643 -24.80 23.83 24.58
CA ARG A 643 -23.43 23.85 25.11
C ARG A 643 -22.53 24.70 24.20
N GLU A 644 -21.69 25.48 24.85
CA GLU A 644 -20.63 26.25 24.21
C GLU A 644 -19.26 25.76 24.71
N LEU A 645 -18.30 25.73 23.80
CA LEU A 645 -16.95 25.22 24.02
C LEU A 645 -15.98 26.19 23.35
N ILE A 646 -14.88 26.47 23.99
CA ILE A 646 -13.78 27.27 23.41
C ILE A 646 -12.52 26.41 23.40
N ALA A 647 -11.91 26.26 22.23
CA ALA A 647 -10.65 25.55 22.05
C ALA A 647 -9.70 26.38 21.19
N GLY A 648 -8.81 27.13 21.85
CA GLY A 648 -7.92 28.08 21.18
C GLY A 648 -8.73 29.18 20.49
N ALA A 649 -8.54 29.36 19.19
CA ALA A 649 -9.24 30.36 18.37
C ALA A 649 -10.62 29.87 17.85
N VAL A 650 -11.08 28.66 18.24
CA VAL A 650 -12.36 28.09 17.82
C VAL A 650 -13.36 28.23 18.95
N ALA A 651 -14.46 28.93 18.69
CA ALA A 651 -15.66 28.89 19.53
C ALA A 651 -16.69 27.97 18.88
N LEU A 652 -17.17 26.98 19.63
CA LEU A 652 -18.09 25.97 19.16
C LEU A 652 -19.39 26.04 19.95
N ARG A 653 -20.52 26.08 19.27
CA ARG A 653 -21.86 25.98 19.87
C ARG A 653 -22.58 24.76 19.34
N VAL A 654 -23.13 23.95 20.21
CA VAL A 654 -23.97 22.80 19.85
C VAL A 654 -25.39 23.29 19.60
N LEU A 655 -25.87 23.20 18.37
CA LEU A 655 -27.20 23.61 17.96
C LEU A 655 -28.22 22.48 18.09
N GLY A 656 -27.79 21.24 17.83
CA GLY A 656 -28.63 20.05 17.83
C GLY A 656 -27.85 18.77 18.16
N PRO A 657 -28.56 17.64 18.34
CA PRO A 657 -30.01 17.50 18.32
C PRO A 657 -30.68 18.18 19.54
N LEU A 658 -31.82 18.84 19.36
CA LEU A 658 -32.57 19.47 20.44
C LEU A 658 -33.18 18.45 21.40
N ARG A 659 -33.51 17.27 20.88
CA ARG A 659 -33.93 16.06 21.59
C ARG A 659 -33.49 14.84 20.79
N VAL A 660 -33.40 13.71 21.43
CA VAL A 660 -33.13 12.44 20.72
C VAL A 660 -34.34 12.08 19.86
N LEU A 661 -34.13 11.91 18.56
CA LEU A 661 -35.10 11.50 17.56
C LEU A 661 -35.08 9.97 17.44
N ARG A 662 -36.25 9.34 17.31
CA ARG A 662 -36.38 7.91 17.11
C ARG A 662 -37.52 7.61 16.12
N GLY A 663 -37.35 6.52 15.36
CA GLY A 663 -38.30 6.11 14.33
C GLY A 663 -38.22 6.97 13.07
N THR A 664 -37.12 7.68 12.86
CA THR A 664 -36.82 8.41 11.63
C THR A 664 -36.29 7.48 10.55
N ARG A 665 -36.03 7.98 9.37
CA ARG A 665 -35.43 7.22 8.29
C ARG A 665 -34.08 6.65 8.68
N SER A 666 -33.23 7.45 9.36
CA SER A 666 -31.99 7.05 9.95
C SER A 666 -31.81 7.73 11.29
N ASP A 667 -32.10 7.02 12.35
CA ASP A 667 -31.98 7.58 13.71
C ASP A 667 -30.54 8.05 14.03
N PRO A 668 -29.45 7.33 13.66
CA PRO A 668 -28.10 7.83 13.89
C PRO A 668 -27.84 9.16 13.17
N ASN A 669 -28.22 9.30 11.89
CA ASN A 669 -28.02 10.50 11.12
C ASN A 669 -28.80 11.68 11.71
N ASN A 670 -30.08 11.47 12.01
CA ASN A 670 -30.94 12.52 12.58
C ASN A 670 -30.61 12.86 14.05
N ASN A 671 -29.71 12.14 14.68
CA ASN A 671 -29.13 12.47 15.99
C ASN A 671 -27.68 12.94 15.88
N SER A 672 -27.19 13.31 14.70
CA SER A 672 -25.89 13.95 14.54
C SER A 672 -25.78 15.22 15.38
N LEU A 673 -24.61 15.43 15.99
CA LEU A 673 -24.29 16.73 16.57
C LEU A 673 -24.25 17.79 15.46
N ILE A 674 -25.13 18.75 15.55
CA ILE A 674 -25.17 19.91 14.66
C ILE A 674 -24.46 21.05 15.36
N LEU A 675 -23.36 21.51 14.78
CA LEU A 675 -22.43 22.46 15.40
C LEU A 675 -22.35 23.74 14.60
N ARG A 676 -22.34 24.87 15.30
CA ARG A 676 -21.83 26.14 14.76
C ARG A 676 -20.43 26.36 15.31
N ALA A 677 -19.49 26.61 14.44
CA ALA A 677 -18.13 26.98 14.81
C ALA A 677 -17.81 28.41 14.32
N ASP A 678 -17.27 29.23 15.18
CA ASP A 678 -16.73 30.51 14.80
C ASP A 678 -15.20 30.41 14.91
N VAL A 679 -14.51 30.59 13.77
CA VAL A 679 -13.05 30.44 13.64
C VAL A 679 -12.49 31.74 13.06
N ALA A 680 -11.79 32.54 13.87
CA ALA A 680 -11.35 33.86 13.52
C ALA A 680 -12.58 34.73 13.11
N SER A 681 -12.68 35.10 11.84
CA SER A 681 -13.80 35.90 11.30
C SER A 681 -14.78 35.08 10.46
N VAL A 682 -14.71 33.76 10.51
CA VAL A 682 -15.52 32.86 9.67
C VAL A 682 -16.46 32.05 10.55
N SER A 683 -17.74 32.08 10.24
CA SER A 683 -18.75 31.22 10.84
C SER A 683 -18.99 29.97 9.97
N VAL A 684 -19.05 28.79 10.59
CA VAL A 684 -19.16 27.49 9.93
C VAL A 684 -20.32 26.70 10.54
N LEU A 685 -21.18 26.15 9.72
CA LEU A 685 -22.21 25.19 10.13
C LEU A 685 -21.77 23.78 9.76
N LEU A 686 -21.73 22.90 10.74
CA LEU A 686 -21.32 21.49 10.62
C LEU A 686 -22.49 20.60 11.10
N PRO A 687 -23.40 20.22 10.22
CA PRO A 687 -24.60 19.46 10.58
C PRO A 687 -24.38 17.94 10.68
N GLY A 688 -23.14 17.45 10.43
CA GLY A 688 -22.89 16.04 10.26
C GLY A 688 -23.75 15.45 9.13
N ASP A 689 -24.40 14.33 9.38
CA ASP A 689 -25.29 13.69 8.42
C ASP A 689 -26.77 13.89 8.76
N ALA A 690 -27.10 15.01 9.43
CA ALA A 690 -28.48 15.38 9.70
C ALA A 690 -29.32 15.30 8.42
N GLU A 691 -30.51 14.70 8.54
CA GLU A 691 -31.50 14.60 7.49
C GLU A 691 -32.72 15.46 7.86
N HIS A 692 -33.71 15.36 7.03
CA HIS A 692 -34.99 16.12 7.06
C HIS A 692 -35.57 16.33 8.47
N ASP A 693 -35.64 15.27 9.32
CA ASP A 693 -36.28 15.37 10.63
C ASP A 693 -35.48 16.24 11.62
N ALA A 694 -34.16 16.12 11.61
CA ALA A 694 -33.29 16.92 12.46
C ALA A 694 -33.20 18.37 11.97
N GLU A 695 -33.10 18.57 10.65
CA GLU A 695 -33.05 19.88 10.03
C GLU A 695 -34.35 20.69 10.28
N ARG A 696 -35.49 20.04 10.12
CA ARG A 696 -36.82 20.64 10.37
C ARG A 696 -37.01 21.01 11.84
N ALA A 697 -36.56 20.14 12.75
CA ALA A 697 -36.64 20.45 14.19
C ALA A 697 -35.88 21.73 14.56
N LEU A 698 -34.75 22.03 13.91
CA LEU A 698 -34.03 23.28 14.13
C LEU A 698 -34.73 24.50 13.51
N LEU A 699 -35.30 24.32 12.32
CA LEU A 699 -36.10 25.38 11.67
C LEU A 699 -37.32 25.76 12.47
N ASP A 700 -38.07 24.76 12.93
CA ASP A 700 -39.29 24.93 13.73
C ASP A 700 -38.98 25.61 15.08
N ALA A 701 -37.80 25.32 15.62
CA ALA A 701 -37.33 25.96 16.87
C ALA A 701 -36.77 27.39 16.63
N GLY A 702 -36.68 27.87 15.41
CA GLY A 702 -36.15 29.19 15.10
C GLY A 702 -34.67 29.35 15.42
N VAL A 703 -33.88 28.27 15.37
CA VAL A 703 -32.44 28.30 15.66
C VAL A 703 -31.72 29.12 14.58
N PRO A 704 -30.86 30.11 14.94
CA PRO A 704 -30.09 30.86 13.97
C PRO A 704 -29.06 29.99 13.25
N LEU A 705 -29.25 29.80 11.94
CA LEU A 705 -28.41 28.89 11.10
C LEU A 705 -27.49 29.62 10.15
N ALA A 706 -27.65 30.94 9.96
CA ALA A 706 -26.88 31.70 8.99
C ALA A 706 -25.38 31.71 9.29
N VAL A 707 -24.57 31.35 8.26
CA VAL A 707 -23.12 31.19 8.37
C VAL A 707 -22.41 31.53 7.06
N ASP A 708 -21.11 31.72 7.10
CA ASP A 708 -20.28 31.92 5.90
C ASP A 708 -20.02 30.65 5.12
N VAL A 709 -19.80 29.55 5.85
CA VAL A 709 -19.43 28.24 5.30
C VAL A 709 -20.39 27.17 5.83
N LEU A 710 -20.94 26.39 4.93
CA LEU A 710 -21.75 25.21 5.24
C LEU A 710 -21.02 23.92 4.82
N LYS A 711 -20.78 23.03 5.76
CA LYS A 711 -20.62 21.62 5.39
C LYS A 711 -21.99 21.11 4.98
N VAL A 712 -22.16 20.69 3.74
CA VAL A 712 -23.48 20.22 3.26
C VAL A 712 -23.86 18.95 4.01
N PRO A 713 -25.10 18.85 4.55
CA PRO A 713 -25.53 17.69 5.30
C PRO A 713 -25.37 16.39 4.49
N HIS A 714 -25.01 15.30 5.15
CA HIS A 714 -25.00 13.94 4.63
C HIS A 714 -24.37 13.85 3.22
N HIS A 715 -23.17 14.44 3.04
CA HIS A 715 -22.38 14.45 1.80
C HIS A 715 -23.14 14.96 0.56
N GLY A 716 -24.17 15.80 0.76
CA GLY A 716 -25.03 16.30 -0.31
C GLY A 716 -26.11 15.29 -0.74
N SER A 717 -26.59 14.47 0.19
CA SER A 717 -27.73 13.56 -0.04
C SER A 717 -28.99 14.31 -0.46
N ALA A 718 -29.83 13.66 -1.27
CA ALA A 718 -31.18 14.15 -1.64
C ALA A 718 -32.14 14.33 -0.44
N TRP A 719 -31.76 13.86 0.75
CA TRP A 719 -32.59 13.92 1.97
C TRP A 719 -32.36 15.18 2.81
N SER A 720 -31.70 16.21 2.25
CA SER A 720 -31.56 17.52 2.89
C SER A 720 -32.77 18.38 2.64
N GLU A 721 -33.24 19.12 3.66
CA GLU A 721 -34.33 20.09 3.57
C GLU A 721 -33.83 21.38 2.88
N HIS A 722 -34.44 21.76 1.77
CA HIS A 722 -34.05 23.01 1.07
C HIS A 722 -34.17 24.26 1.95
N ALA A 723 -35.19 24.30 2.82
CA ALA A 723 -35.35 25.40 3.77
C ALA A 723 -34.20 25.51 4.77
N PHE A 724 -33.56 24.39 5.13
CA PHE A 724 -32.37 24.40 5.98
C PHE A 724 -31.16 24.99 5.23
N LEU A 725 -30.97 24.61 3.97
CA LEU A 725 -29.91 25.19 3.13
C LEU A 725 -30.12 26.69 2.94
N ASP A 726 -31.38 27.14 2.82
CA ASP A 726 -31.73 28.56 2.74
C ASP A 726 -31.45 29.31 4.04
N ALA A 727 -31.81 28.73 5.17
CA ALA A 727 -31.58 29.34 6.48
C ALA A 727 -30.06 29.44 6.81
N ALA A 728 -29.25 28.49 6.29
CA ALA A 728 -27.80 28.56 6.42
C ALA A 728 -27.19 29.73 5.63
N ALA A 729 -27.80 30.15 4.51
CA ALA A 729 -27.42 31.29 3.68
C ALA A 729 -25.92 31.36 3.33
N ALA A 730 -25.28 30.22 3.22
CA ALA A 730 -23.82 30.10 3.15
C ALA A 730 -23.24 30.58 1.81
N ARG A 731 -22.15 31.33 1.88
CA ARG A 731 -21.38 31.79 0.71
C ARG A 731 -20.55 30.65 0.09
N VAL A 732 -20.07 29.72 0.94
CA VAL A 732 -19.28 28.55 0.55
C VAL A 732 -19.97 27.30 1.07
N ALA A 733 -20.21 26.35 0.20
CA ALA A 733 -20.73 25.03 0.52
C ALA A 733 -19.63 23.98 0.30
N VAL A 734 -19.22 23.28 1.36
CA VAL A 734 -18.19 22.24 1.31
C VAL A 734 -18.86 20.87 1.40
N ILE A 735 -18.55 19.99 0.47
CA ILE A 735 -19.09 18.64 0.39
C ILE A 735 -17.94 17.64 0.47
N PRO A 736 -17.64 17.10 1.66
CA PRO A 736 -16.75 15.95 1.77
C PRO A 736 -17.47 14.73 1.21
N VAL A 737 -16.87 14.09 0.19
CA VAL A 737 -17.45 12.93 -0.52
C VAL A 737 -16.35 12.17 -1.26
N GLY A 738 -16.47 10.86 -1.36
CA GLY A 738 -15.51 10.01 -2.05
C GLY A 738 -15.77 9.93 -3.55
N ALA A 739 -14.70 9.88 -4.35
CA ALA A 739 -14.77 9.70 -5.80
C ALA A 739 -15.44 8.38 -6.21
N ASP A 740 -15.21 7.32 -5.43
CA ASP A 740 -15.72 5.98 -5.68
C ASP A 740 -16.96 5.65 -4.83
N ASN A 741 -17.77 6.67 -4.42
CA ASN A 741 -18.93 6.40 -3.59
C ASN A 741 -20.05 5.72 -4.40
N GLU A 742 -20.65 4.70 -3.81
CA GLU A 742 -21.76 3.92 -4.39
C GLU A 742 -23.15 4.49 -4.03
N TYR A 743 -23.22 5.56 -3.23
CA TYR A 743 -24.45 6.13 -2.70
C TYR A 743 -25.11 7.15 -3.65
N GLY A 744 -24.40 7.57 -4.71
CA GLY A 744 -24.84 8.60 -5.63
C GLY A 744 -24.78 10.02 -5.07
N HIS A 745 -23.97 10.23 -4.02
CA HIS A 745 -23.72 11.57 -3.48
C HIS A 745 -22.61 12.29 -4.23
N PRO A 746 -22.65 13.63 -4.34
CA PRO A 746 -23.78 14.50 -3.98
C PRO A 746 -24.90 14.41 -5.02
N ASP A 747 -26.15 14.55 -4.57
CA ASP A 747 -27.32 14.55 -5.43
C ASP A 747 -27.31 15.74 -6.40
N PRO A 748 -27.57 15.53 -7.70
CA PRO A 748 -27.57 16.60 -8.69
C PRO A 748 -28.58 17.73 -8.40
N GLY A 749 -29.69 17.41 -7.74
CA GLY A 749 -30.71 18.40 -7.35
C GLY A 749 -30.19 19.33 -6.25
N VAL A 750 -29.49 18.77 -5.25
CA VAL A 750 -28.84 19.57 -4.18
C VAL A 750 -27.74 20.46 -4.75
N LEU A 751 -26.92 19.96 -5.66
CA LEU A 751 -25.89 20.75 -6.33
C LEU A 751 -26.49 21.91 -7.13
N ALA A 752 -27.52 21.62 -7.93
CA ALA A 752 -28.21 22.63 -8.71
C ALA A 752 -28.90 23.66 -7.80
N TYR A 753 -29.40 23.23 -6.65
CA TYR A 753 -30.03 24.12 -5.67
C TYR A 753 -29.01 25.10 -5.06
N LEU A 754 -27.90 24.61 -4.54
CA LEU A 754 -26.84 25.42 -3.96
C LEU A 754 -26.25 26.41 -4.99
N ALA A 755 -26.05 25.96 -6.23
CA ALA A 755 -25.57 26.82 -7.31
C ALA A 755 -26.55 27.95 -7.64
N ARG A 756 -27.87 27.67 -7.69
CA ARG A 756 -28.90 28.72 -7.89
C ARG A 756 -28.93 29.74 -6.78
N ARG A 757 -28.58 29.36 -5.56
CA ARG A 757 -28.46 30.26 -4.41
C ARG A 757 -27.17 31.07 -4.41
N GLY A 758 -26.26 30.83 -5.36
CA GLY A 758 -25.01 31.57 -5.49
C GLY A 758 -23.93 31.08 -4.54
N ALA A 759 -24.11 29.93 -3.88
CA ALA A 759 -23.08 29.33 -3.04
C ALA A 759 -21.94 28.77 -3.90
N ARG A 760 -20.69 29.03 -3.51
CA ARG A 760 -19.55 28.38 -4.13
C ARG A 760 -19.43 26.95 -3.60
N VAL A 761 -19.76 25.98 -4.45
CA VAL A 761 -19.70 24.55 -4.09
C VAL A 761 -18.29 24.01 -4.27
N LEU A 762 -17.75 23.36 -3.24
CA LEU A 762 -16.45 22.70 -3.21
C LEU A 762 -16.65 21.22 -2.86
N ARG A 763 -15.97 20.31 -3.58
CA ARG A 763 -16.15 18.86 -3.42
C ARG A 763 -14.78 18.20 -3.29
N THR A 764 -14.63 17.31 -2.29
CA THR A 764 -13.36 16.57 -2.08
C THR A 764 -13.06 15.55 -3.14
N ASP A 765 -14.08 14.89 -3.72
CA ASP A 765 -13.92 13.92 -4.81
C ASP A 765 -13.34 14.51 -6.12
N GLN A 766 -13.45 15.84 -6.29
CA GLN A 766 -12.94 16.53 -7.45
C GLN A 766 -11.64 17.28 -7.21
N SER A 767 -11.41 17.70 -5.98
CA SER A 767 -10.38 18.67 -5.69
C SER A 767 -9.45 18.26 -4.54
N GLY A 768 -9.67 17.10 -3.93
CA GLY A 768 -8.88 16.64 -2.78
C GLY A 768 -9.13 17.44 -1.52
N ASP A 769 -8.11 17.71 -0.70
CA ASP A 769 -8.26 18.53 0.51
C ASP A 769 -8.67 19.97 0.15
N LEU A 770 -9.68 20.49 0.83
CA LEU A 770 -10.28 21.79 0.58
C LEU A 770 -10.05 22.73 1.75
N ALA A 771 -9.40 23.88 1.53
CA ALA A 771 -9.19 24.91 2.54
C ALA A 771 -10.06 26.15 2.30
N VAL A 772 -10.64 26.70 3.36
CA VAL A 772 -11.26 28.01 3.38
C VAL A 772 -10.35 28.96 4.16
N VAL A 773 -10.01 30.06 3.56
CA VAL A 773 -9.11 31.08 4.10
C VAL A 773 -9.91 32.33 4.43
N ALA A 774 -9.74 32.83 5.66
CA ALA A 774 -10.31 34.10 6.12
C ALA A 774 -9.35 35.26 5.84
N HIS A 775 -9.83 36.29 5.20
CA HIS A 775 -9.10 37.54 5.04
C HIS A 775 -9.53 38.59 6.03
N ARG A 776 -8.65 39.56 6.34
CA ARG A 776 -8.92 40.60 7.33
C ARG A 776 -10.06 41.56 6.92
N ASP A 777 -10.36 41.62 5.64
CA ASP A 777 -11.45 42.42 5.05
C ASP A 777 -12.80 41.70 5.09
N GLY A 778 -12.89 40.50 5.69
CA GLY A 778 -14.10 39.67 5.74
C GLY A 778 -14.37 38.91 4.45
N SER A 779 -13.47 39.00 3.45
CA SER A 779 -13.58 38.15 2.26
C SER A 779 -13.09 36.70 2.54
N LEU A 780 -13.64 35.77 1.79
CA LEU A 780 -13.24 34.37 1.84
C LEU A 780 -12.56 33.97 0.54
N SER A 781 -11.45 33.32 0.63
CA SER A 781 -10.87 32.59 -0.49
C SER A 781 -10.82 31.10 -0.21
N THR A 782 -10.73 30.31 -1.26
CA THR A 782 -10.69 28.87 -1.17
C THR A 782 -9.48 28.35 -1.91
N ALA A 783 -8.83 27.35 -1.34
CA ALA A 783 -7.73 26.64 -1.97
C ALA A 783 -8.02 25.14 -1.94
N ALA A 784 -7.53 24.44 -2.92
CA ALA A 784 -7.66 23.00 -3.01
C ALA A 784 -6.25 22.38 -3.13
N ARG A 785 -6.10 21.21 -2.56
CA ARG A 785 -4.93 20.37 -2.78
C ARG A 785 -5.41 19.11 -3.45
N PRO A 786 -5.14 18.89 -4.73
CA PRO A 786 -5.56 17.68 -5.45
C PRO A 786 -5.15 16.40 -4.73
N PRO A 787 -5.91 15.32 -4.92
CA PRO A 787 -5.71 14.01 -4.30
C PRO A 787 -4.29 13.46 -4.45
#